data_2e57508250af59f4d871f3cd9c2121d8
#
_entry.id   2e57508250af59f4d871f3cd9c2121d8
#
_cell.length_a   1.000
_cell.length_b   1.000
_cell.length_c   1.000
_cell.angle_alpha   90.00
_cell.angle_beta   90.00
_cell.angle_gamma   90.00
#
_symmetry.space_group_name_H-M   'P 1'
#
loop_
_entity.id
_entity.type
_entity.pdbx_description
1 polymer ?
#
loop_
_entity_poly.entity_id
_entity_poly.type
_entity_poly.pdbx_seq_one_letter_code
_entity_poly.pdbx_strand_id
1 'polypeptide(L)'
;MIAMKRLILSPAILLAVLITGLSVNIKAQDLTTATLLTRSEQYDKAQAMFQQLIQKEPANSKNYFFLGENYLLDYFADTISNSLTVAAKSAKEIYQKGVNANASDPLNYIGLAKVAYYLGDNSTAVDMRTKARSFLLPYKNIKKIVPPAPDYAFALAKIAESYIKDGKVDTSLALPLIREAVKIDNKNKDVYLIAGDIYILVNDGSKAISFYNQAQFADPQSPTANMKIGNIYVKGRALQAAIPYYEEAIKLNVNYAPAYRELGQLYLLAQRFDQSKENFKKYLDLTAGNIPAKIRYVNALFYAKDYDGVITNVEEIFKVDKSRTYMNRIAGYSCYEKNPPDYDKALAYMETLFKTVAPDRILWKDYHYMARILVKRNLNYPKMADELSSAEQLLEKEKNKLASAGTSVDKAKYKASIEVMTGKVTALKADLAKSNAEIDRAFVEYAKVLNLKPGDKALLSEIASNYNTFRRYDGVAKTLSKMLDPAKDNTEDMMRIGRAYYNSEKYKTADSVFTAITVKSPTYIPAYLWIANTYSKMDADFKLGLAKPKFEKLIEVAKSDSIKNAPAMMDAFGYLSYYHMMNNNFSRSKDYYNRMVNLDPNNKEYKIKGYIGIGSVELRSTSSEKTNEGRLPYLSRALDAYNKILAIDPTNAAAKGQVNYIHEFEAQIKKGINPNEIRGVVSNASGQPLPYASIRVKDTAAENLSNGKGEFKFEIPQGSEILIISAKGYKTQEIPITKSRVYNVSLAQ
;
A
#
# COMPACT_ATOMS: atom_id res chain seq x y z
N MET A 1 13.21 70.91 22.80
CA MET A 1 11.84 71.01 22.24
C MET A 1 11.94 71.53 20.82
N ILE A 2 12.12 70.64 19.82
CA ILE A 2 12.11 70.99 18.39
C ILE A 2 11.20 69.96 17.72
N ALA A 3 10.08 70.49 17.23
CA ALA A 3 9.04 69.71 16.57
C ALA A 3 9.45 69.24 15.16
N MET A 4 9.49 67.95 14.93
CA MET A 4 9.62 67.39 13.58
C MET A 4 8.25 67.43 12.87
N LYS A 5 8.10 68.34 11.91
CA LYS A 5 7.00 68.33 10.94
C LYS A 5 7.13 67.12 10.01
N ARG A 6 6.19 66.18 10.08
CA ARG A 6 6.02 65.14 9.07
C ARG A 6 5.49 65.75 7.78
N LEU A 7 6.30 65.72 6.74
CA LEU A 7 5.82 65.98 5.38
C LEU A 7 5.00 64.81 4.91
N ILE A 8 3.70 64.94 4.78
CA ILE A 8 2.81 64.02 4.11
C ILE A 8 2.89 64.30 2.60
N LEU A 9 3.67 63.53 1.89
CA LEU A 9 3.64 63.52 0.42
C LEU A 9 2.32 62.92 -0.06
N SER A 10 1.64 63.64 -0.98
CA SER A 10 0.36 63.21 -1.55
C SER A 10 0.50 61.94 -2.40
N PRO A 11 -0.54 61.10 -2.49
CA PRO A 11 -0.50 59.84 -3.30
C PRO A 11 -0.16 60.04 -4.80
N ALA A 12 -0.37 61.26 -5.33
CA ALA A 12 -0.06 61.59 -6.70
C ALA A 12 1.45 61.68 -7.02
N ILE A 13 2.28 62.02 -6.02
CA ILE A 13 3.75 62.07 -6.17
C ILE A 13 4.35 60.65 -6.09
N LEU A 14 3.75 59.74 -5.30
CA LEU A 14 4.19 58.35 -5.26
C LEU A 14 3.89 57.58 -6.56
N LEU A 15 2.80 57.95 -7.26
CA LEU A 15 2.45 57.34 -8.57
C LEU A 15 3.37 57.85 -9.69
N ALA A 16 3.86 59.10 -9.64
CA ALA A 16 4.79 59.64 -10.62
C ALA A 16 6.21 59.08 -10.49
N VAL A 17 6.66 58.70 -9.25
CA VAL A 17 7.99 58.12 -9.03
C VAL A 17 8.00 56.61 -9.38
N LEU A 18 6.85 55.95 -9.33
CA LEU A 18 6.72 54.51 -9.78
C LEU A 18 6.67 54.37 -11.29
N ILE A 19 6.30 55.43 -12.03
CA ILE A 19 6.25 55.42 -13.51
C ILE A 19 7.61 55.77 -14.13
N THR A 20 8.51 56.46 -13.44
CA THR A 20 9.84 56.82 -13.97
C THR A 20 10.96 55.85 -13.63
N GLY A 21 10.70 54.82 -12.80
CA GLY A 21 11.70 53.82 -12.39
C GLY A 21 11.79 52.57 -13.24
N LEU A 22 10.90 52.37 -14.20
CA LEU A 22 10.89 51.22 -15.15
C LEU A 22 11.18 51.65 -16.60
N SER A 23 12.24 52.43 -16.80
CA SER A 23 12.89 52.43 -18.11
C SER A 23 13.76 51.18 -18.23
N VAL A 24 13.11 50.00 -18.34
CA VAL A 24 13.70 48.85 -18.97
C VAL A 24 14.12 49.28 -20.35
N ASN A 25 15.39 49.15 -20.72
CA ASN A 25 15.89 49.28 -22.06
C ASN A 25 15.04 48.41 -23.01
N ILE A 26 14.00 48.98 -23.59
CA ILE A 26 13.14 48.34 -24.57
C ILE A 26 14.01 48.27 -25.82
N LYS A 27 14.73 47.13 -26.01
CA LYS A 27 15.23 46.74 -27.33
C LYS A 27 14.06 46.88 -28.30
N ALA A 28 14.29 47.41 -29.49
CA ALA A 28 13.25 47.67 -30.45
C ALA A 28 12.28 46.49 -30.53
N GLN A 29 11.03 46.76 -30.12
CA GLN A 29 9.94 45.79 -30.17
C GLN A 29 9.62 45.58 -31.63
N ASP A 30 9.95 44.40 -32.18
CA ASP A 30 9.67 44.03 -33.52
C ASP A 30 8.85 42.73 -33.59
N LEU A 31 8.24 42.52 -34.75
CA LEU A 31 7.44 41.33 -35.03
C LEU A 31 8.26 40.01 -34.88
N THR A 32 9.55 40.09 -35.21
CA THR A 32 10.48 38.94 -35.10
C THR A 32 10.65 38.52 -33.66
N THR A 33 10.85 39.46 -32.74
CA THR A 33 10.97 39.20 -31.29
C THR A 33 9.65 38.64 -30.72
N ALA A 34 8.49 39.21 -31.10
CA ALA A 34 7.20 38.73 -30.63
C ALA A 34 6.92 37.28 -31.13
N THR A 35 7.22 36.97 -32.38
CA THR A 35 7.08 35.60 -32.90
C THR A 35 8.07 34.63 -32.29
N LEU A 36 9.28 35.07 -31.94
CA LEU A 36 10.25 34.23 -31.20
C LEU A 36 9.75 33.90 -29.78
N LEU A 37 9.10 34.85 -29.10
CA LEU A 37 8.48 34.58 -27.78
C LEU A 37 7.38 33.53 -27.91
N THR A 38 6.51 33.60 -28.93
CA THR A 38 5.51 32.55 -29.21
C THR A 38 6.18 31.17 -29.42
N ARG A 39 7.23 31.13 -30.27
CA ARG A 39 8.00 29.91 -30.53
C ARG A 39 8.77 29.39 -29.30
N SER A 40 9.05 30.28 -28.34
CA SER A 40 9.67 29.95 -27.05
C SER A 40 8.66 29.59 -25.97
N GLU A 41 7.40 29.42 -26.33
CA GLU A 41 6.29 29.05 -25.40
C GLU A 41 6.07 30.10 -24.29
N GLN A 42 6.48 31.36 -24.53
CA GLN A 42 6.28 32.48 -23.62
C GLN A 42 5.05 33.31 -24.07
N TYR A 43 3.90 32.63 -24.11
CA TYR A 43 2.67 33.12 -24.75
C TYR A 43 2.17 34.44 -24.20
N ASP A 44 2.17 34.66 -22.88
CA ASP A 44 1.73 35.90 -22.23
C ASP A 44 2.59 37.08 -22.65
N LYS A 45 3.93 36.90 -22.69
CA LYS A 45 4.86 37.94 -23.10
C LYS A 45 4.71 38.27 -24.59
N ALA A 46 4.52 37.20 -25.39
CA ALA A 46 4.26 37.37 -26.83
C ALA A 46 2.96 38.12 -27.06
N GLN A 47 1.89 37.77 -26.38
CA GLN A 47 0.59 38.47 -26.44
C GLN A 47 0.72 39.94 -26.12
N ALA A 48 1.36 40.28 -24.98
CA ALA A 48 1.58 41.68 -24.59
C ALA A 48 2.36 42.46 -25.65
N MET A 49 3.39 41.83 -26.23
CA MET A 49 4.20 42.47 -27.29
C MET A 49 3.42 42.66 -28.61
N PHE A 50 2.63 41.67 -29.05
CA PHE A 50 1.77 41.82 -30.21
C PHE A 50 0.72 42.93 -30.02
N GLN A 51 0.14 43.03 -28.82
CA GLN A 51 -0.83 44.11 -28.52
C GLN A 51 -0.17 45.49 -28.62
N GLN A 52 1.06 45.65 -28.14
CA GLN A 52 1.82 46.88 -28.27
C GLN A 52 2.14 47.20 -29.74
N LEU A 53 2.53 46.16 -30.53
CA LEU A 53 2.76 46.34 -31.99
C LEU A 53 1.49 46.74 -32.72
N ILE A 54 0.33 46.18 -32.39
CA ILE A 54 -0.97 46.55 -32.94
C ILE A 54 -1.33 48.02 -32.60
N GLN A 55 -1.06 48.45 -31.38
CA GLN A 55 -1.29 49.84 -30.97
C GLN A 55 -0.40 50.82 -31.76
N LYS A 56 0.86 50.44 -31.97
CA LYS A 56 1.84 51.24 -32.69
C LYS A 56 1.58 51.27 -34.22
N GLU A 57 1.18 50.13 -34.76
CA GLU A 57 1.00 49.91 -36.20
C GLU A 57 -0.36 49.25 -36.50
N PRO A 58 -1.50 49.95 -36.29
CA PRO A 58 -2.83 49.35 -36.39
C PRO A 58 -3.21 48.88 -37.81
N ALA A 59 -2.55 49.39 -38.84
CA ALA A 59 -2.74 48.96 -40.23
C ALA A 59 -1.90 47.73 -40.61
N ASN A 60 -0.95 47.29 -39.76
CA ASN A 60 -0.12 46.15 -40.06
C ASN A 60 -0.87 44.84 -39.69
N SER A 61 -1.54 44.28 -40.70
CA SER A 61 -2.37 43.07 -40.57
C SER A 61 -1.60 41.84 -40.08
N LYS A 62 -0.28 41.75 -40.27
CA LYS A 62 0.56 40.65 -39.78
C LYS A 62 0.61 40.56 -38.25
N ASN A 63 0.58 41.72 -37.57
CA ASN A 63 0.57 41.74 -36.11
C ASN A 63 -0.66 41.01 -35.55
N TYR A 64 -1.80 41.15 -36.16
CA TYR A 64 -3.04 40.46 -35.80
C TYR A 64 -2.95 38.97 -36.11
N PHE A 65 -2.41 38.59 -37.28
CA PHE A 65 -2.24 37.20 -37.66
C PHE A 65 -1.41 36.43 -36.60
N PHE A 66 -0.24 36.95 -36.26
CA PHE A 66 0.62 36.27 -35.31
C PHE A 66 0.07 36.31 -33.87
N LEU A 67 -0.70 37.32 -33.49
CA LEU A 67 -1.43 37.30 -32.22
C LEU A 67 -2.51 36.19 -32.19
N GLY A 68 -3.23 36.00 -33.28
CA GLY A 68 -4.18 34.91 -33.41
C GLY A 68 -3.53 33.51 -33.33
N GLU A 69 -2.38 33.36 -34.03
CA GLU A 69 -1.55 32.13 -33.91
C GLU A 69 -1.09 31.88 -32.47
N ASN A 70 -0.70 32.95 -31.74
CA ASN A 70 -0.30 32.85 -30.33
C ASN A 70 -1.43 32.33 -29.46
N TYR A 71 -2.67 32.78 -29.61
CA TYR A 71 -3.83 32.27 -28.87
C TYR A 71 -4.10 30.79 -29.15
N LEU A 72 -3.95 30.35 -30.41
CA LEU A 72 -4.16 28.94 -30.77
C LEU A 72 -3.04 28.04 -30.20
N LEU A 73 -1.78 28.51 -30.25
CA LEU A 73 -0.64 27.74 -29.72
C LEU A 73 -0.66 27.64 -28.18
N ASP A 74 -1.08 28.71 -27.50
CA ASP A 74 -1.30 28.71 -26.06
C ASP A 74 -2.39 27.69 -25.66
N TYR A 75 -3.50 27.62 -26.38
CA TYR A 75 -4.50 26.59 -26.19
C TYR A 75 -3.92 25.18 -26.33
N PHE A 76 -3.15 24.90 -27.40
CA PHE A 76 -2.57 23.58 -27.62
C PHE A 76 -1.49 23.21 -26.58
N ALA A 77 -0.90 24.20 -25.93
CA ALA A 77 0.02 23.95 -24.81
C ALA A 77 -0.71 23.45 -23.57
N ASP A 78 -1.98 23.84 -23.34
CA ASP A 78 -2.80 23.41 -22.22
C ASP A 78 -4.28 23.22 -22.58
N THR A 79 -4.59 22.08 -23.18
CA THR A 79 -5.96 21.72 -23.59
C THR A 79 -6.88 21.32 -22.42
N ILE A 80 -6.37 21.25 -21.17
CA ILE A 80 -7.17 20.88 -19.99
C ILE A 80 -7.80 22.13 -19.35
N SER A 81 -7.02 23.19 -19.16
CA SER A 81 -7.51 24.45 -18.57
C SER A 81 -8.30 25.29 -19.57
N ASN A 82 -8.02 25.12 -20.86
CA ASN A 82 -8.56 25.96 -21.91
C ASN A 82 -9.59 25.20 -22.75
N SER A 83 -10.62 25.89 -23.21
CA SER A 83 -11.59 25.36 -24.17
C SER A 83 -11.19 25.78 -25.61
N LEU A 84 -11.18 24.79 -26.52
CA LEU A 84 -10.96 25.08 -27.96
C LEU A 84 -11.93 26.16 -28.46
N THR A 85 -13.18 26.11 -28.05
CA THR A 85 -14.21 27.07 -28.45
C THR A 85 -13.86 28.49 -28.01
N VAL A 86 -13.33 28.66 -26.79
CA VAL A 86 -12.91 29.95 -26.23
C VAL A 86 -11.69 30.50 -26.97
N ALA A 87 -10.64 29.69 -27.11
CA ALA A 87 -9.43 30.05 -27.80
C ALA A 87 -9.68 30.39 -29.30
N ALA A 88 -10.50 29.55 -29.95
CA ALA A 88 -10.92 29.76 -31.34
C ALA A 88 -11.72 31.04 -31.52
N LYS A 89 -12.62 31.37 -30.57
CA LYS A 89 -13.35 32.65 -30.60
C LYS A 89 -12.41 33.83 -30.48
N SER A 90 -11.50 33.82 -29.53
CA SER A 90 -10.50 34.90 -29.35
C SER A 90 -9.62 35.06 -30.59
N ALA A 91 -9.11 33.96 -31.14
CA ALA A 91 -8.30 33.99 -32.34
C ALA A 91 -9.11 34.51 -33.56
N LYS A 92 -10.37 34.08 -33.74
CA LYS A 92 -11.28 34.53 -34.79
C LYS A 92 -11.48 36.04 -34.74
N GLU A 93 -11.74 36.61 -33.57
CA GLU A 93 -11.94 38.03 -33.39
C GLU A 93 -10.69 38.84 -33.78
N ILE A 94 -9.51 38.35 -33.41
CA ILE A 94 -8.23 38.98 -33.78
C ILE A 94 -7.98 38.88 -35.29
N TYR A 95 -8.16 37.73 -35.91
CA TYR A 95 -8.03 37.57 -37.36
C TYR A 95 -9.01 38.48 -38.12
N GLN A 96 -10.26 38.63 -37.63
CA GLN A 96 -11.22 39.54 -38.25
C GLN A 96 -10.77 41.00 -38.19
N LYS A 97 -10.18 41.43 -37.06
CA LYS A 97 -9.55 42.76 -36.95
C LYS A 97 -8.39 42.91 -37.95
N GLY A 98 -7.60 41.84 -38.14
CA GLY A 98 -6.53 41.81 -39.11
C GLY A 98 -7.02 41.94 -40.57
N VAL A 99 -8.14 41.29 -40.92
CA VAL A 99 -8.82 41.45 -42.21
C VAL A 99 -9.28 42.91 -42.40
N ASN A 100 -9.85 43.51 -41.36
CA ASN A 100 -10.32 44.91 -41.40
C ASN A 100 -9.14 45.89 -41.54
N ALA A 101 -7.97 45.58 -40.95
CA ALA A 101 -6.76 46.39 -41.08
C ALA A 101 -6.16 46.34 -42.50
N ASN A 102 -6.20 45.17 -43.16
CA ASN A 102 -5.80 45.00 -44.55
C ASN A 102 -6.57 43.81 -45.18
N ALA A 103 -7.61 44.14 -45.94
CA ALA A 103 -8.48 43.17 -46.59
C ALA A 103 -7.82 42.38 -47.74
N SER A 104 -6.64 42.80 -48.21
CA SER A 104 -5.89 42.11 -49.26
C SER A 104 -4.78 41.20 -48.75
N ASP A 105 -4.52 41.18 -47.44
CA ASP A 105 -3.53 40.27 -46.82
C ASP A 105 -4.11 38.88 -46.66
N PRO A 106 -3.53 37.81 -47.25
CA PRO A 106 -4.02 36.45 -47.18
C PRO A 106 -3.94 35.84 -45.78
N LEU A 107 -3.00 36.28 -44.92
CA LEU A 107 -2.66 35.59 -43.66
C LEU A 107 -3.85 35.50 -42.69
N ASN A 108 -4.59 36.59 -42.51
CA ASN A 108 -5.72 36.58 -41.59
C ASN A 108 -6.89 35.71 -42.09
N TYR A 109 -7.09 35.59 -43.39
CA TYR A 109 -8.05 34.61 -43.94
C TYR A 109 -7.60 33.17 -43.70
N ILE A 110 -6.28 32.88 -43.76
CA ILE A 110 -5.73 31.57 -43.40
C ILE A 110 -5.99 31.25 -41.92
N GLY A 111 -5.81 32.25 -41.04
CA GLY A 111 -6.14 32.12 -39.62
C GLY A 111 -7.62 31.80 -39.38
N LEU A 112 -8.52 32.51 -40.08
CA LEU A 112 -9.96 32.22 -40.03
C LEU A 112 -10.27 30.83 -40.57
N ALA A 113 -9.61 30.36 -41.63
CA ALA A 113 -9.75 29.00 -42.14
C ALA A 113 -9.30 27.93 -41.13
N LYS A 114 -8.17 28.14 -40.42
CA LYS A 114 -7.70 27.23 -39.33
C LYS A 114 -8.74 27.12 -38.22
N VAL A 115 -9.25 28.24 -37.74
CA VAL A 115 -10.26 28.25 -36.68
C VAL A 115 -11.53 27.50 -37.11
N ALA A 116 -12.03 27.79 -38.32
CA ALA A 116 -13.21 27.08 -38.84
C ALA A 116 -12.97 25.56 -38.93
N TYR A 117 -11.79 25.17 -39.44
CA TYR A 117 -11.43 23.76 -39.58
C TYR A 117 -11.33 23.05 -38.22
N TYR A 118 -10.73 23.68 -37.20
CA TYR A 118 -10.67 23.11 -35.84
C TYR A 118 -12.06 22.94 -35.23
N LEU A 119 -12.97 23.86 -35.47
CA LEU A 119 -14.36 23.80 -35.00
C LEU A 119 -15.26 22.85 -35.82
N GLY A 120 -14.75 22.28 -36.92
CA GLY A 120 -15.49 21.34 -37.78
C GLY A 120 -16.33 22.03 -38.85
N ASP A 121 -16.26 23.37 -38.99
CA ASP A 121 -16.91 24.14 -40.07
C ASP A 121 -16.05 24.09 -41.34
N ASN A 122 -16.15 22.96 -42.06
CA ASN A 122 -15.36 22.72 -43.26
C ASN A 122 -15.72 23.66 -44.41
N SER A 123 -16.98 24.09 -44.50
CA SER A 123 -17.43 25.03 -45.56
C SER A 123 -16.73 26.36 -45.42
N THR A 124 -16.84 26.99 -44.26
CA THR A 124 -16.14 28.26 -43.98
C THR A 124 -14.61 28.11 -44.12
N ALA A 125 -14.05 26.97 -43.73
CA ALA A 125 -12.61 26.72 -43.85
C ALA A 125 -12.18 26.70 -45.33
N VAL A 126 -12.94 26.09 -46.23
CA VAL A 126 -12.68 26.08 -47.69
C VAL A 126 -12.83 27.47 -48.26
N ASP A 127 -13.91 28.19 -47.93
CA ASP A 127 -14.14 29.56 -48.43
C ASP A 127 -13.01 30.50 -48.04
N MET A 128 -12.56 30.45 -46.80
CA MET A 128 -11.46 31.33 -46.32
C MET A 128 -10.13 30.96 -46.94
N ARG A 129 -9.81 29.68 -47.19
CA ARG A 129 -8.61 29.27 -47.93
C ARG A 129 -8.67 29.72 -49.36
N THR A 130 -9.82 29.60 -50.01
CA THR A 130 -10.05 30.07 -51.41
C THR A 130 -9.87 31.58 -51.48
N LYS A 131 -10.44 32.33 -50.54
CA LYS A 131 -10.25 33.76 -50.43
C LYS A 131 -8.79 34.17 -50.24
N ALA A 132 -8.10 33.48 -49.28
CA ALA A 132 -6.65 33.71 -49.12
C ALA A 132 -5.86 33.45 -50.39
N ARG A 133 -6.17 32.34 -51.10
CA ARG A 133 -5.51 31.99 -52.36
C ARG A 133 -5.76 32.99 -53.46
N SER A 134 -6.92 33.65 -53.53
CA SER A 134 -7.25 34.64 -54.54
C SER A 134 -6.38 35.91 -54.48
N PHE A 135 -5.77 36.21 -53.34
CA PHE A 135 -4.81 37.31 -53.20
C PHE A 135 -3.39 36.93 -53.63
N LEU A 136 -3.15 35.64 -53.91
CA LEU A 136 -1.85 35.16 -54.34
C LEU A 136 -1.82 35.06 -55.89
N LEU A 137 -0.84 35.67 -56.48
CA LEU A 137 -0.67 35.59 -57.93
C LEU A 137 -0.27 34.17 -58.35
N PRO A 138 -0.74 33.69 -59.54
CA PRO A 138 -0.29 32.40 -60.06
C PRO A 138 1.23 32.34 -60.21
N TYR A 139 1.88 31.24 -59.86
CA TYR A 139 3.33 31.05 -59.92
C TYR A 139 3.95 31.46 -61.25
N LYS A 140 3.25 31.26 -62.39
CA LYS A 140 3.70 31.68 -63.73
C LYS A 140 3.93 33.20 -63.89
N ASN A 141 3.18 33.98 -63.12
CA ASN A 141 3.28 35.47 -63.15
C ASN A 141 4.38 35.95 -62.17
N ILE A 142 4.69 35.24 -61.11
CA ILE A 142 5.67 35.62 -60.08
C ILE A 142 7.11 35.66 -60.68
N LYS A 143 7.44 34.73 -61.60
CA LYS A 143 8.75 34.73 -62.25
C LYS A 143 9.07 36.04 -63.03
N LYS A 144 8.07 36.88 -63.33
CA LYS A 144 8.23 38.18 -63.97
C LYS A 144 8.34 39.36 -62.98
N ILE A 145 8.05 39.12 -61.69
CA ILE A 145 8.17 40.10 -60.62
C ILE A 145 9.50 39.86 -59.93
N VAL A 146 10.44 40.74 -60.02
CA VAL A 146 11.74 40.64 -59.36
C VAL A 146 11.81 41.73 -58.29
N PRO A 147 12.10 41.33 -57.03
CA PRO A 147 12.11 40.01 -56.47
C PRO A 147 10.70 39.50 -56.14
N PRO A 148 10.44 38.13 -56.11
CA PRO A 148 9.16 37.62 -55.66
C PRO A 148 8.94 38.08 -54.20
N ALA A 149 7.71 38.57 -53.92
CA ALA A 149 7.37 38.98 -52.54
C ALA A 149 7.65 37.86 -51.54
N PRO A 150 8.50 38.06 -50.52
CA PRO A 150 8.85 37.01 -49.53
C PRO A 150 7.61 36.40 -48.85
N ASP A 151 6.57 37.20 -48.77
CA ASP A 151 5.30 36.80 -48.12
C ASP A 151 4.45 35.80 -48.93
N TYR A 152 4.68 35.73 -50.28
CA TYR A 152 3.88 34.81 -51.12
C TYR A 152 4.15 33.33 -50.78
N ALA A 153 5.40 32.94 -50.74
CA ALA A 153 5.78 31.56 -50.39
C ALA A 153 5.36 31.19 -48.95
N PHE A 154 5.52 32.14 -48.04
CA PHE A 154 5.09 31.95 -46.65
C PHE A 154 3.57 31.78 -46.53
N ALA A 155 2.77 32.58 -47.23
CA ALA A 155 1.32 32.45 -47.25
C ALA A 155 0.88 31.08 -47.83
N LEU A 156 1.51 30.61 -48.91
CA LEU A 156 1.26 29.26 -49.42
C LEU A 156 1.57 28.16 -48.44
N ALA A 157 2.71 28.27 -47.76
CA ALA A 157 3.09 27.32 -46.69
C ALA A 157 2.06 27.34 -45.54
N LYS A 158 1.58 28.52 -45.17
CA LYS A 158 0.53 28.66 -44.13
C LYS A 158 -0.83 28.10 -44.59
N ILE A 159 -1.18 28.22 -45.89
CA ILE A 159 -2.36 27.53 -46.42
C ILE A 159 -2.17 26.01 -46.30
N ALA A 160 -1.00 25.46 -46.65
CA ALA A 160 -0.71 24.03 -46.48
C ALA A 160 -0.81 23.58 -45.01
N GLU A 161 -0.24 24.37 -44.11
CA GLU A 161 -0.33 24.12 -42.64
C GLU A 161 -1.78 24.12 -42.14
N SER A 162 -2.66 24.95 -42.73
CA SER A 162 -4.06 25.04 -42.30
C SER A 162 -4.88 23.77 -42.57
N TYR A 163 -4.36 22.80 -43.31
CA TYR A 163 -4.95 21.45 -43.47
C TYR A 163 -4.53 20.45 -42.40
N ILE A 164 -3.81 20.89 -41.37
CA ILE A 164 -3.45 20.05 -40.21
C ILE A 164 -4.56 20.13 -39.14
N LYS A 165 -5.05 18.98 -38.70
CA LYS A 165 -5.99 18.85 -37.58
C LYS A 165 -5.74 17.55 -36.84
N ASP A 166 -5.78 17.56 -35.52
CA ASP A 166 -5.65 16.38 -34.64
C ASP A 166 -4.39 15.54 -34.96
N GLY A 167 -3.27 16.21 -35.28
CA GLY A 167 -2.01 15.53 -35.61
C GLY A 167 -1.99 14.83 -36.98
N LYS A 168 -2.98 15.10 -37.84
CA LYS A 168 -3.07 14.57 -39.21
C LYS A 168 -3.08 15.71 -40.22
N VAL A 169 -2.60 15.45 -41.42
CA VAL A 169 -2.59 16.42 -42.52
C VAL A 169 -3.29 15.81 -43.75
N ASP A 170 -4.11 16.63 -44.42
CA ASP A 170 -4.62 16.26 -45.74
C ASP A 170 -3.48 16.38 -46.77
N THR A 171 -2.88 15.22 -47.09
CA THR A 171 -1.72 15.13 -47.97
C THR A 171 -2.03 15.52 -49.39
N SER A 172 -3.26 15.32 -49.86
CA SER A 172 -3.69 15.65 -51.24
C SER A 172 -3.70 17.13 -51.48
N LEU A 173 -4.02 17.93 -50.48
CA LEU A 173 -4.11 19.39 -50.53
C LEU A 173 -2.84 20.06 -50.03
N ALA A 174 -2.24 19.60 -48.93
CA ALA A 174 -1.09 20.27 -48.32
C ALA A 174 0.22 20.06 -49.10
N LEU A 175 0.52 18.84 -49.57
CA LEU A 175 1.80 18.58 -50.23
C LEU A 175 2.02 19.36 -51.54
N PRO A 176 1.05 19.53 -52.43
CA PRO A 176 1.24 20.40 -53.62
C PRO A 176 1.57 21.86 -53.24
N LEU A 177 0.85 22.40 -52.25
CA LEU A 177 1.04 23.77 -51.77
C LEU A 177 2.43 24.01 -51.17
N ILE A 178 2.88 23.10 -50.32
CA ILE A 178 4.20 23.24 -49.65
C ILE A 178 5.34 23.07 -50.66
N ARG A 179 5.20 22.17 -51.65
CA ARG A 179 6.18 22.05 -52.74
C ARG A 179 6.24 23.31 -53.62
N GLU A 180 5.10 23.91 -53.92
CA GLU A 180 5.01 25.17 -54.61
C GLU A 180 5.69 26.29 -53.80
N ALA A 181 5.40 26.41 -52.49
CA ALA A 181 6.01 27.39 -51.61
C ALA A 181 7.55 27.29 -51.58
N VAL A 182 8.09 26.08 -51.40
CA VAL A 182 9.55 25.83 -51.43
C VAL A 182 10.17 26.17 -52.76
N LYS A 183 9.48 25.96 -53.88
CA LYS A 183 9.97 26.28 -55.22
C LYS A 183 10.00 27.79 -55.47
N ILE A 184 9.07 28.55 -54.86
CA ILE A 184 8.99 30.02 -55.04
C ILE A 184 10.07 30.72 -54.25
N ASP A 185 10.27 30.34 -52.98
CA ASP A 185 11.29 30.91 -52.11
C ASP A 185 12.09 29.81 -51.39
N ASN A 186 13.23 29.50 -52.02
CA ASN A 186 14.15 28.47 -51.52
C ASN A 186 15.18 29.01 -50.51
N LYS A 187 14.91 30.16 -49.89
CA LYS A 187 15.73 30.75 -48.81
C LYS A 187 14.92 31.08 -47.58
N ASN A 188 13.61 30.78 -47.59
CA ASN A 188 12.72 31.14 -46.53
C ASN A 188 12.72 30.03 -45.43
N LYS A 189 13.33 30.34 -44.28
CA LYS A 189 13.41 29.42 -43.14
C LYS A 189 12.06 28.92 -42.69
N ASP A 190 11.04 29.78 -42.67
CA ASP A 190 9.72 29.44 -42.16
C ASP A 190 8.96 28.50 -43.10
N VAL A 191 9.15 28.67 -44.41
CA VAL A 191 8.64 27.70 -45.41
C VAL A 191 9.27 26.35 -45.22
N TYR A 192 10.59 26.29 -44.98
CA TYR A 192 11.28 25.03 -44.71
C TYR A 192 10.85 24.36 -43.38
N LEU A 193 10.65 25.15 -42.31
CA LEU A 193 10.14 24.62 -41.04
C LEU A 193 8.75 24.00 -41.20
N ILE A 194 7.83 24.70 -41.89
CA ILE A 194 6.48 24.18 -42.17
C ILE A 194 6.54 22.93 -43.06
N ALA A 195 7.42 22.91 -44.07
CA ALA A 195 7.63 21.73 -44.91
C ALA A 195 8.07 20.54 -44.07
N GLY A 196 9.07 20.71 -43.22
CA GLY A 196 9.51 19.67 -42.29
C GLY A 196 8.38 19.14 -41.37
N ASP A 197 7.57 20.05 -40.81
CA ASP A 197 6.44 19.72 -39.98
C ASP A 197 5.39 18.87 -40.74
N ILE A 198 5.07 19.21 -41.98
CA ILE A 198 4.15 18.44 -42.81
C ILE A 198 4.73 17.04 -43.11
N TYR A 199 6.04 16.96 -43.46
CA TYR A 199 6.66 15.66 -43.77
C TYR A 199 6.79 14.73 -42.53
N ILE A 200 6.90 15.28 -41.30
CA ILE A 200 6.79 14.50 -40.08
C ILE A 200 5.40 13.87 -39.94
N LEU A 201 4.34 14.60 -40.26
CA LEU A 201 2.95 14.08 -40.15
C LEU A 201 2.65 13.02 -41.21
N VAL A 202 3.38 12.99 -42.32
CA VAL A 202 3.27 11.89 -43.31
C VAL A 202 4.30 10.76 -43.07
N ASN A 203 4.96 10.76 -41.90
CA ASN A 203 5.98 9.78 -41.52
C ASN A 203 7.23 9.70 -42.41
N ASP A 204 7.56 10.79 -43.14
CA ASP A 204 8.80 10.89 -43.91
C ASP A 204 9.85 11.70 -43.14
N GLY A 205 10.44 11.06 -42.14
CA GLY A 205 11.45 11.70 -41.29
C GLY A 205 12.70 12.13 -42.03
N SER A 206 13.09 11.43 -43.10
CA SER A 206 14.27 11.77 -43.91
C SER A 206 14.06 13.10 -44.66
N LYS A 207 12.91 13.30 -45.30
CA LYS A 207 12.58 14.59 -45.93
C LYS A 207 12.41 15.69 -44.90
N ALA A 208 11.81 15.39 -43.75
CA ALA A 208 11.66 16.36 -42.66
C ALA A 208 13.03 16.87 -42.20
N ILE A 209 14.00 16.01 -41.94
CA ILE A 209 15.38 16.39 -41.56
C ILE A 209 16.01 17.24 -42.71
N SER A 210 15.84 16.83 -43.94
CA SER A 210 16.37 17.61 -45.09
C SER A 210 15.83 19.04 -45.10
N PHE A 211 14.54 19.23 -44.86
CA PHE A 211 13.94 20.58 -44.80
C PHE A 211 14.37 21.35 -43.55
N TYR A 212 14.51 20.73 -42.41
CA TYR A 212 15.02 21.42 -41.22
C TYR A 212 16.49 21.81 -41.35
N ASN A 213 17.32 21.00 -42.03
CA ASN A 213 18.70 21.41 -42.37
C ASN A 213 18.71 22.61 -43.32
N GLN A 214 17.78 22.67 -44.27
CA GLN A 214 17.64 23.87 -45.12
C GLN A 214 17.17 25.08 -44.33
N ALA A 215 16.28 24.91 -43.37
CA ALA A 215 15.87 25.98 -42.47
C ALA A 215 17.03 26.48 -41.59
N GLN A 216 17.88 25.56 -41.09
CA GLN A 216 19.09 25.88 -40.33
C GLN A 216 20.10 26.65 -41.20
N PHE A 217 20.27 26.20 -42.43
CA PHE A 217 21.16 26.91 -43.41
C PHE A 217 20.64 28.30 -43.71
N ALA A 218 19.33 28.48 -43.88
CA ALA A 218 18.68 29.77 -44.15
C ALA A 218 18.75 30.73 -42.93
N ASP A 219 18.76 30.21 -41.71
CA ASP A 219 18.91 30.99 -40.48
C ASP A 219 19.73 30.18 -39.44
N PRO A 220 21.08 30.29 -39.52
CA PRO A 220 21.94 29.55 -38.59
C PRO A 220 21.80 29.96 -37.12
N GLN A 221 21.20 31.10 -36.81
CA GLN A 221 20.99 31.59 -35.45
C GLN A 221 19.65 31.16 -34.86
N SER A 222 18.82 30.49 -35.65
CA SER A 222 17.52 30.01 -35.17
C SER A 222 17.64 28.69 -34.36
N PRO A 223 17.18 28.63 -33.11
CA PRO A 223 17.20 27.40 -32.31
C PRO A 223 16.17 26.37 -32.80
N THR A 224 15.14 26.83 -33.57
CA THR A 224 13.96 26.02 -33.87
C THR A 224 14.29 24.79 -34.73
N ALA A 225 15.14 24.94 -35.76
CA ALA A 225 15.52 23.83 -36.64
C ALA A 225 16.25 22.73 -35.87
N ASN A 226 17.22 23.13 -35.04
CA ASN A 226 17.96 22.18 -34.20
C ASN A 226 17.02 21.40 -33.28
N MET A 227 16.12 22.09 -32.55
CA MET A 227 15.15 21.44 -31.68
C MET A 227 14.27 20.42 -32.43
N LYS A 228 13.79 20.80 -33.63
CA LYS A 228 12.95 19.91 -34.47
C LYS A 228 13.71 18.68 -34.99
N ILE A 229 15.00 18.83 -35.36
CA ILE A 229 15.86 17.69 -35.73
C ILE A 229 16.02 16.75 -34.53
N GLY A 230 16.32 17.30 -33.36
CA GLY A 230 16.39 16.49 -32.10
C GLY A 230 15.12 15.70 -31.87
N ASN A 231 13.94 16.29 -32.06
CA ASN A 231 12.66 15.60 -31.91
C ASN A 231 12.50 14.42 -32.88
N ILE A 232 13.04 14.48 -34.11
CA ILE A 232 13.04 13.32 -35.01
C ILE A 232 13.90 12.20 -34.49
N TYR A 233 15.08 12.48 -33.94
CA TYR A 233 15.95 11.47 -33.35
C TYR A 233 15.27 10.81 -32.13
N VAL A 234 14.57 11.57 -31.29
CA VAL A 234 13.78 11.03 -30.16
C VAL A 234 12.67 10.11 -30.68
N LYS A 235 11.91 10.55 -31.70
CA LYS A 235 10.85 9.75 -32.34
C LYS A 235 11.39 8.45 -32.93
N GLY A 236 12.62 8.50 -33.48
CA GLY A 236 13.38 7.33 -33.98
C GLY A 236 14.05 6.50 -32.88
N ARG A 237 13.82 6.82 -31.59
CA ARG A 237 14.45 6.16 -30.44
C ARG A 237 15.98 6.29 -30.35
N ALA A 238 16.56 7.21 -31.10
CA ALA A 238 17.99 7.51 -31.07
C ALA A 238 18.28 8.63 -30.04
N LEU A 239 17.97 8.39 -28.76
CA LEU A 239 17.96 9.40 -27.69
C LEU A 239 19.30 10.13 -27.57
N GLN A 240 20.42 9.40 -27.62
CA GLN A 240 21.75 9.99 -27.49
C GLN A 240 22.08 10.95 -28.64
N ALA A 241 21.60 10.66 -29.85
CA ALA A 241 21.81 11.51 -31.02
C ALA A 241 20.98 12.82 -30.99
N ALA A 242 19.91 12.86 -30.18
CA ALA A 242 19.08 14.05 -30.01
C ALA A 242 19.73 15.13 -29.13
N ILE A 243 20.52 14.71 -28.10
CA ILE A 243 21.10 15.61 -27.10
C ILE A 243 21.86 16.79 -27.73
N PRO A 244 22.84 16.58 -28.63
CA PRO A 244 23.62 17.70 -29.22
C PRO A 244 22.75 18.73 -29.92
N TYR A 245 21.64 18.32 -30.53
CA TYR A 245 20.72 19.25 -31.21
C TYR A 245 19.97 20.15 -30.24
N TYR A 246 19.53 19.60 -29.11
CA TYR A 246 18.89 20.39 -28.05
C TYR A 246 19.89 21.35 -27.38
N GLU A 247 21.09 20.86 -27.09
CA GLU A 247 22.16 21.68 -26.53
C GLU A 247 22.56 22.82 -27.45
N GLU A 248 22.66 22.59 -28.76
CA GLU A 248 22.93 23.65 -29.74
C GLU A 248 21.77 24.65 -29.83
N ALA A 249 20.52 24.17 -29.74
CA ALA A 249 19.36 25.08 -29.70
C ALA A 249 19.41 26.00 -28.45
N ILE A 250 19.83 25.46 -27.28
CA ILE A 250 20.02 26.24 -26.04
C ILE A 250 21.18 27.22 -26.19
N LYS A 251 22.29 26.82 -26.81
CA LYS A 251 23.46 27.67 -27.05
C LYS A 251 23.12 28.84 -27.96
N LEU A 252 22.34 28.61 -29.03
CA LEU A 252 21.86 29.66 -29.95
C LEU A 252 20.90 30.62 -29.23
N ASN A 253 20.06 30.13 -28.34
CA ASN A 253 19.17 30.95 -27.53
C ASN A 253 18.92 30.34 -26.15
N VAL A 254 19.62 30.86 -25.14
CA VAL A 254 19.52 30.42 -23.73
C VAL A 254 18.09 30.55 -23.13
N ASN A 255 17.24 31.38 -23.76
CA ASN A 255 15.84 31.58 -23.36
C ASN A 255 14.84 30.79 -24.22
N TYR A 256 15.32 29.86 -25.06
CA TYR A 256 14.47 29.03 -25.89
C TYR A 256 13.90 27.87 -25.07
N ALA A 257 12.77 28.08 -24.38
CA ALA A 257 12.17 27.18 -23.44
C ALA A 257 11.87 25.76 -24.01
N PRO A 258 11.40 25.60 -25.28
CA PRO A 258 11.12 24.25 -25.81
C PRO A 258 12.32 23.31 -25.79
N ALA A 259 13.55 23.78 -25.98
CA ALA A 259 14.73 22.92 -25.97
C ALA A 259 14.99 22.35 -24.58
N TYR A 260 14.76 23.10 -23.51
CA TYR A 260 14.83 22.62 -22.15
C TYR A 260 13.71 21.60 -21.84
N ARG A 261 12.50 21.86 -22.34
CA ARG A 261 11.39 20.91 -22.21
C ARG A 261 11.71 19.56 -22.84
N GLU A 262 12.20 19.56 -24.08
CA GLU A 262 12.53 18.34 -24.80
C GLU A 262 13.72 17.62 -24.17
N LEU A 263 14.74 18.35 -23.76
CA LEU A 263 15.92 17.79 -23.09
C LEU A 263 15.51 17.20 -21.73
N GLY A 264 14.66 17.87 -20.96
CA GLY A 264 14.09 17.37 -19.73
C GLY A 264 13.29 16.07 -19.93
N GLN A 265 12.47 16.01 -20.97
CA GLN A 265 11.72 14.81 -21.34
C GLN A 265 12.63 13.66 -21.78
N LEU A 266 13.67 13.96 -22.55
CA LEU A 266 14.67 12.99 -22.99
C LEU A 266 15.41 12.39 -21.79
N TYR A 267 15.88 13.20 -20.85
CA TYR A 267 16.54 12.72 -19.63
C TYR A 267 15.60 11.92 -18.73
N LEU A 268 14.30 12.26 -18.69
CA LEU A 268 13.30 11.45 -18.01
C LEU A 268 13.20 10.04 -18.61
N LEU A 269 13.12 9.95 -19.95
CA LEU A 269 13.10 8.68 -20.67
C LEU A 269 14.40 7.87 -20.49
N ALA A 270 15.53 8.55 -20.40
CA ALA A 270 16.85 7.95 -20.15
C ALA A 270 17.10 7.65 -18.67
N GLN A 271 16.13 7.86 -17.78
CA GLN A 271 16.20 7.68 -16.33
C GLN A 271 17.29 8.55 -15.66
N ARG A 272 17.67 9.67 -16.27
CA ARG A 272 18.58 10.68 -15.72
C ARG A 272 17.78 11.75 -15.00
N PHE A 273 17.24 11.39 -13.83
CA PHE A 273 16.18 12.14 -13.16
C PHE A 273 16.63 13.53 -12.68
N ASP A 274 17.86 13.68 -12.18
CA ASP A 274 18.36 14.99 -11.74
C ASP A 274 18.51 15.95 -12.92
N GLN A 275 19.07 15.49 -14.03
CA GLN A 275 19.17 16.29 -15.26
C GLN A 275 17.80 16.64 -15.83
N SER A 276 16.84 15.73 -15.74
CA SER A 276 15.45 16.01 -16.11
C SER A 276 14.86 17.11 -15.23
N LYS A 277 15.04 17.02 -13.90
CA LYS A 277 14.58 18.04 -12.94
C LYS A 277 15.15 19.41 -13.23
N GLU A 278 16.45 19.52 -13.46
CA GLU A 278 17.12 20.78 -13.77
C GLU A 278 16.58 21.42 -15.05
N ASN A 279 16.42 20.63 -16.11
CA ASN A 279 15.90 21.14 -17.38
C ASN A 279 14.43 21.56 -17.28
N PHE A 280 13.57 20.77 -16.60
CA PHE A 280 12.18 21.19 -16.39
C PHE A 280 12.07 22.39 -15.45
N LYS A 281 12.97 22.54 -14.47
CA LYS A 281 13.04 23.77 -13.67
C LYS A 281 13.34 25.00 -14.53
N LYS A 282 14.34 24.88 -15.42
CA LYS A 282 14.68 25.96 -16.35
C LYS A 282 13.54 26.30 -17.32
N TYR A 283 12.86 25.26 -17.82
CA TYR A 283 11.65 25.42 -18.65
C TYR A 283 10.55 26.15 -17.87
N LEU A 284 10.29 25.77 -16.64
CA LEU A 284 9.30 26.40 -15.76
C LEU A 284 9.61 27.90 -15.54
N ASP A 285 10.87 28.23 -15.26
CA ASP A 285 11.32 29.61 -15.01
C ASP A 285 11.15 30.48 -16.28
N LEU A 286 11.45 29.93 -17.45
CA LEU A 286 11.33 30.65 -18.73
C LEU A 286 9.87 30.88 -19.14
N THR A 287 8.97 30.00 -18.78
CA THR A 287 7.53 30.07 -19.10
C THR A 287 6.70 30.75 -18.01
N ALA A 288 7.36 31.53 -17.14
CA ALA A 288 6.73 32.29 -16.07
C ALA A 288 5.89 31.40 -15.09
N GLY A 289 6.26 30.14 -14.95
CA GLY A 289 5.63 29.22 -14.01
C GLY A 289 4.25 28.74 -14.45
N ASN A 290 3.96 28.72 -15.75
CA ASN A 290 2.67 28.24 -16.24
C ASN A 290 2.36 26.81 -15.76
N ILE A 291 1.08 26.49 -15.63
CA ILE A 291 0.63 25.19 -15.07
C ILE A 291 1.17 23.99 -15.84
N PRO A 292 1.16 23.90 -17.18
CA PRO A 292 1.76 22.81 -17.91
C PRO A 292 3.25 22.58 -17.62
N ALA A 293 4.03 23.65 -17.54
CA ALA A 293 5.44 23.56 -17.19
C ALA A 293 5.63 23.10 -15.75
N LYS A 294 4.84 23.61 -14.82
CA LYS A 294 4.85 23.18 -13.42
C LYS A 294 4.50 21.70 -13.26
N ILE A 295 3.52 21.19 -14.01
CA ILE A 295 3.17 19.77 -14.01
C ILE A 295 4.34 18.89 -14.50
N ARG A 296 5.04 19.30 -15.55
CA ARG A 296 6.23 18.60 -16.06
C ARG A 296 7.35 18.58 -15.00
N TYR A 297 7.55 19.69 -14.34
CA TYR A 297 8.52 19.80 -13.25
C TYR A 297 8.15 18.92 -12.06
N VAL A 298 6.89 18.90 -11.66
CA VAL A 298 6.37 18.00 -10.60
C VAL A 298 6.64 16.52 -10.93
N ASN A 299 6.41 16.11 -12.18
CA ASN A 299 6.73 14.75 -12.59
C ASN A 299 8.24 14.44 -12.47
N ALA A 300 9.09 15.38 -12.88
CA ALA A 300 10.53 15.22 -12.74
C ALA A 300 10.97 15.13 -11.28
N LEU A 301 10.42 15.97 -10.40
CA LEU A 301 10.64 15.92 -8.95
C LEU A 301 10.28 14.54 -8.38
N PHE A 302 9.14 13.98 -8.78
CA PHE A 302 8.70 12.66 -8.33
C PHE A 302 9.70 11.56 -8.68
N TYR A 303 10.14 11.51 -9.94
CA TYR A 303 11.13 10.51 -10.37
C TYR A 303 12.51 10.75 -9.76
N ALA A 304 12.87 12.01 -9.47
CA ALA A 304 14.07 12.35 -8.71
C ALA A 304 13.93 12.12 -7.19
N LYS A 305 12.78 11.60 -6.73
CA LYS A 305 12.44 11.34 -5.33
C LYS A 305 12.40 12.58 -4.44
N ASP A 306 12.23 13.74 -5.02
CA ASP A 306 12.04 15.01 -4.29
C ASP A 306 10.55 15.17 -3.95
N TYR A 307 10.07 14.33 -3.00
CA TYR A 307 8.65 14.21 -2.71
C TYR A 307 8.06 15.45 -2.02
N ASP A 308 8.84 16.15 -1.19
CA ASP A 308 8.40 17.41 -0.57
C ASP A 308 8.25 18.50 -1.63
N GLY A 309 9.16 18.57 -2.59
CA GLY A 309 9.04 19.43 -3.76
C GLY A 309 7.78 19.13 -4.59
N VAL A 310 7.44 17.85 -4.78
CA VAL A 310 6.20 17.46 -5.45
C VAL A 310 4.97 18.01 -4.71
N ILE A 311 4.88 17.75 -3.41
CA ILE A 311 3.71 18.15 -2.59
C ILE A 311 3.53 19.66 -2.64
N THR A 312 4.60 20.42 -2.43
CA THR A 312 4.58 21.89 -2.46
C THR A 312 4.08 22.42 -3.79
N ASN A 313 4.63 21.93 -4.91
CA ASN A 313 4.23 22.40 -6.24
C ASN A 313 2.81 21.98 -6.62
N VAL A 314 2.34 20.80 -6.20
CA VAL A 314 0.94 20.38 -6.42
C VAL A 314 -0.02 21.29 -5.65
N GLU A 315 0.29 21.63 -4.40
CA GLU A 315 -0.53 22.55 -3.61
C GLU A 315 -0.59 23.96 -4.24
N GLU A 316 0.52 24.42 -4.86
CA GLU A 316 0.53 25.67 -5.60
C GLU A 316 -0.33 25.58 -6.87
N ILE A 317 -0.29 24.46 -7.60
CA ILE A 317 -1.18 24.22 -8.74
C ILE A 317 -2.65 24.34 -8.30
N PHE A 318 -3.04 23.68 -7.19
CA PHE A 318 -4.41 23.73 -6.69
C PHE A 318 -4.88 25.11 -6.23
N LYS A 319 -3.96 26.02 -5.82
CA LYS A 319 -4.31 27.42 -5.52
C LYS A 319 -4.75 28.18 -6.78
N VAL A 320 -4.20 27.84 -7.95
CA VAL A 320 -4.46 28.53 -9.22
C VAL A 320 -5.54 27.78 -10.01
N ASP A 321 -5.45 26.45 -10.11
CA ASP A 321 -6.36 25.64 -10.91
C ASP A 321 -6.79 24.38 -10.16
N LYS A 322 -7.97 24.46 -9.54
CA LYS A 322 -8.58 23.33 -8.80
C LYS A 322 -9.10 22.21 -9.72
N SER A 323 -9.18 22.42 -11.03
CA SER A 323 -9.65 21.42 -11.99
C SER A 323 -8.65 20.27 -12.20
N ARG A 324 -7.38 20.46 -11.82
CA ARG A 324 -6.29 19.49 -11.95
C ARG A 324 -6.38 18.34 -10.94
N THR A 325 -7.58 17.85 -10.67
CA THR A 325 -7.85 16.84 -9.62
C THR A 325 -7.00 15.57 -9.73
N TYR A 326 -6.56 15.21 -10.94
CA TYR A 326 -5.66 14.07 -11.17
C TYR A 326 -4.27 14.24 -10.53
N MET A 327 -3.85 15.47 -10.19
CA MET A 327 -2.59 15.73 -9.50
C MET A 327 -2.60 15.20 -8.05
N ASN A 328 -3.78 14.91 -7.48
CA ASN A 328 -3.90 14.21 -6.20
C ASN A 328 -3.18 12.85 -6.21
N ARG A 329 -3.08 12.20 -7.37
CA ARG A 329 -2.34 10.94 -7.55
C ARG A 329 -0.88 11.08 -7.13
N ILE A 330 -0.17 12.00 -7.76
CA ILE A 330 1.26 12.16 -7.53
C ILE A 330 1.55 12.73 -6.13
N ALA A 331 0.67 13.58 -5.61
CA ALA A 331 0.75 14.09 -4.23
C ALA A 331 0.54 12.96 -3.22
N GLY A 332 -0.48 12.12 -3.39
CA GLY A 332 -0.75 10.96 -2.53
C GLY A 332 0.41 9.95 -2.52
N TYR A 333 0.96 9.64 -3.69
CA TYR A 333 2.15 8.80 -3.80
C TYR A 333 3.34 9.41 -3.07
N SER A 334 3.58 10.70 -3.26
CA SER A 334 4.72 11.40 -2.63
C SER A 334 4.60 11.45 -1.10
N CYS A 335 3.40 11.66 -0.56
CA CYS A 335 3.16 11.59 0.89
C CYS A 335 3.43 10.17 1.45
N TYR A 336 3.17 9.13 0.67
CA TYR A 336 3.48 7.75 1.05
C TYR A 336 4.99 7.45 1.00
N GLU A 337 5.70 7.91 -0.04
CA GLU A 337 7.10 7.58 -0.31
C GLU A 337 8.10 8.48 0.43
N LYS A 338 7.72 9.70 0.85
CA LYS A 338 8.62 10.62 1.57
C LYS A 338 9.08 10.04 2.91
N ASN A 339 10.15 10.62 3.47
CA ASN A 339 10.68 10.25 4.76
C ASN A 339 10.74 11.46 5.72
N PRO A 340 10.04 11.46 6.88
CA PRO A 340 9.07 10.44 7.28
C PRO A 340 7.80 10.46 6.40
N PRO A 341 7.13 9.28 6.19
CA PRO A 341 5.90 9.22 5.43
C PRO A 341 4.73 9.88 6.15
N ASP A 342 3.81 10.46 5.39
CA ASP A 342 2.57 11.06 5.91
C ASP A 342 1.37 10.28 5.33
N TYR A 343 1.01 9.18 6.01
CA TYR A 343 -0.06 8.30 5.53
C TYR A 343 -1.46 8.93 5.62
N ASP A 344 -1.69 9.88 6.55
CA ASP A 344 -2.97 10.57 6.68
C ASP A 344 -3.19 11.51 5.51
N LYS A 345 -2.18 12.32 5.18
CA LYS A 345 -2.22 13.21 4.02
C LYS A 345 -2.26 12.43 2.70
N ALA A 346 -1.52 11.31 2.63
CA ALA A 346 -1.58 10.39 1.49
C ALA A 346 -3.00 9.86 1.27
N LEU A 347 -3.67 9.40 2.33
CA LEU A 347 -5.05 8.93 2.25
C LEU A 347 -5.99 10.02 1.76
N ALA A 348 -5.90 11.24 2.29
CA ALA A 348 -6.75 12.36 1.91
C ALA A 348 -6.62 12.70 0.41
N TYR A 349 -5.40 12.73 -0.12
CA TYR A 349 -5.18 12.92 -1.55
C TYR A 349 -5.76 11.78 -2.40
N MET A 350 -5.53 10.53 -1.99
CA MET A 350 -6.05 9.38 -2.73
C MET A 350 -7.58 9.31 -2.70
N GLU A 351 -8.22 9.63 -1.58
CA GLU A 351 -9.69 9.71 -1.49
C GLU A 351 -10.25 10.79 -2.40
N THR A 352 -9.59 11.96 -2.44
CA THR A 352 -9.96 13.04 -3.36
C THR A 352 -9.83 12.59 -4.82
N LEU A 353 -8.75 11.89 -5.17
CA LEU A 353 -8.55 11.32 -6.50
C LEU A 353 -9.71 10.40 -6.89
N PHE A 354 -10.03 9.42 -6.05
CA PHE A 354 -11.10 8.44 -6.32
C PHE A 354 -12.49 9.07 -6.39
N LYS A 355 -12.71 10.19 -5.70
CA LYS A 355 -13.98 10.94 -5.72
C LYS A 355 -14.12 11.81 -6.98
N THR A 356 -13.03 12.36 -7.52
CA THR A 356 -13.06 13.44 -8.51
C THR A 356 -12.62 13.03 -9.90
N VAL A 357 -11.87 11.95 -10.03
CA VAL A 357 -11.38 11.44 -11.32
C VAL A 357 -12.29 10.32 -11.81
N ALA A 358 -12.62 10.34 -13.09
CA ALA A 358 -13.48 9.34 -13.70
C ALA A 358 -12.90 7.92 -13.56
N PRO A 359 -13.72 6.89 -13.31
CA PRO A 359 -13.26 5.52 -13.00
C PRO A 359 -12.35 4.90 -14.06
N ASP A 360 -12.56 5.19 -15.34
CA ASP A 360 -11.76 4.73 -16.48
C ASP A 360 -10.34 5.34 -16.52
N ARG A 361 -10.12 6.42 -15.76
CA ARG A 361 -8.83 7.09 -15.60
C ARG A 361 -8.09 6.73 -14.31
N ILE A 362 -8.69 5.90 -13.46
CA ILE A 362 -8.04 5.36 -12.27
C ILE A 362 -7.10 4.24 -12.69
N LEU A 363 -5.84 4.36 -12.29
CA LEU A 363 -4.79 3.41 -12.66
C LEU A 363 -4.71 2.27 -11.64
N TRP A 364 -4.21 1.10 -12.06
CA TRP A 364 -3.95 0.00 -11.14
C TRP A 364 -3.03 0.41 -9.97
N LYS A 365 -2.09 1.31 -10.22
CA LYS A 365 -1.21 1.86 -9.19
C LYS A 365 -1.96 2.67 -8.14
N ASP A 366 -3.04 3.37 -8.51
CA ASP A 366 -3.85 4.13 -7.56
C ASP A 366 -4.48 3.20 -6.53
N TYR A 367 -5.08 2.09 -6.96
CA TYR A 367 -5.61 1.05 -6.07
C TYR A 367 -4.51 0.45 -5.19
N HIS A 368 -3.33 0.20 -5.77
CA HIS A 368 -2.20 -0.36 -5.03
C HIS A 368 -1.69 0.59 -3.93
N TYR A 369 -1.49 1.88 -4.24
CA TYR A 369 -1.10 2.86 -3.22
C TYR A 369 -2.19 3.05 -2.16
N MET A 370 -3.47 3.10 -2.55
CA MET A 370 -4.56 3.16 -1.58
C MET A 370 -4.52 1.99 -0.61
N ALA A 371 -4.38 0.75 -1.11
CA ALA A 371 -4.29 -0.44 -0.28
C ALA A 371 -3.09 -0.37 0.68
N ARG A 372 -1.91 -0.01 0.17
CA ARG A 372 -0.68 0.11 0.98
C ARG A 372 -0.77 1.19 2.05
N ILE A 373 -1.37 2.34 1.74
CA ILE A 373 -1.61 3.42 2.72
C ILE A 373 -2.48 2.90 3.86
N LEU A 374 -3.60 2.25 3.55
CA LEU A 374 -4.52 1.71 4.54
C LEU A 374 -3.85 0.63 5.40
N VAL A 375 -3.03 -0.25 4.81
CA VAL A 375 -2.21 -1.23 5.54
C VAL A 375 -1.25 -0.54 6.50
N LYS A 376 -0.50 0.46 6.04
CA LYS A 376 0.52 1.15 6.85
C LYS A 376 -0.08 1.91 8.03
N ARG A 377 -1.25 2.48 7.87
CA ARG A 377 -2.00 3.15 8.95
C ARG A 377 -2.44 2.19 10.07
N ASN A 378 -2.59 0.91 9.77
CA ASN A 378 -3.19 -0.08 10.66
C ASN A 378 -2.22 -1.16 11.14
N LEU A 379 -0.90 -0.97 11.04
CA LEU A 379 0.09 -1.97 11.46
C LEU A 379 0.03 -2.30 12.97
N ASN A 380 -0.54 -1.42 13.79
CA ASN A 380 -0.74 -1.64 15.21
C ASN A 380 -1.98 -2.51 15.54
N TYR A 381 -2.81 -2.86 14.56
CA TYR A 381 -4.04 -3.65 14.75
C TYR A 381 -3.82 -4.94 15.54
N PRO A 382 -2.82 -5.81 15.24
CA PRO A 382 -2.62 -7.03 16.00
C PRO A 382 -2.32 -6.77 17.48
N LYS A 383 -1.53 -5.73 17.78
CA LYS A 383 -1.20 -5.33 19.15
C LYS A 383 -2.44 -4.84 19.89
N MET A 384 -3.27 -4.01 19.25
CA MET A 384 -4.54 -3.54 19.82
C MET A 384 -5.50 -4.71 20.10
N ALA A 385 -5.53 -5.72 19.22
CA ALA A 385 -6.35 -6.92 19.44
C ALA A 385 -5.87 -7.74 20.64
N ASP A 386 -4.56 -7.89 20.83
CA ASP A 386 -3.98 -8.56 22.00
C ASP A 386 -4.22 -7.76 23.30
N GLU A 387 -4.12 -6.43 23.22
CA GLU A 387 -4.47 -5.54 24.34
C GLU A 387 -5.95 -5.65 24.73
N LEU A 388 -6.85 -5.73 23.75
CA LEU A 388 -8.28 -5.93 24.00
C LEU A 388 -8.51 -7.27 24.70
N SER A 389 -7.94 -8.37 24.19
CA SER A 389 -8.08 -9.70 24.81
C SER A 389 -7.58 -9.71 26.26
N SER A 390 -6.44 -9.07 26.52
CA SER A 390 -5.88 -8.95 27.87
C SER A 390 -6.77 -8.10 28.79
N ALA A 391 -7.32 -6.99 28.28
CA ALA A 391 -8.21 -6.12 29.03
C ALA A 391 -9.54 -6.82 29.37
N GLU A 392 -10.08 -7.62 28.45
CA GLU A 392 -11.29 -8.43 28.68
C GLU A 392 -11.06 -9.50 29.75
N GLN A 393 -9.94 -10.20 29.72
CA GLN A 393 -9.58 -11.18 30.76
C GLN A 393 -9.43 -10.53 32.15
N LEU A 394 -8.79 -9.36 32.21
CA LEU A 394 -8.66 -8.61 33.46
C LEU A 394 -10.00 -8.11 33.96
N LEU A 395 -10.87 -7.62 33.07
CA LEU A 395 -12.22 -7.18 33.42
C LEU A 395 -13.04 -8.34 34.02
N GLU A 396 -12.95 -9.53 33.41
CA GLU A 396 -13.64 -10.70 33.92
C GLU A 396 -13.10 -11.13 35.27
N LYS A 397 -11.78 -11.09 35.48
CA LYS A 397 -11.16 -11.35 36.79
C LYS A 397 -11.63 -10.35 37.86
N GLU A 398 -11.76 -9.08 37.56
CA GLU A 398 -12.27 -8.07 38.51
C GLU A 398 -13.77 -8.27 38.82
N LYS A 399 -14.58 -8.68 37.84
CA LYS A 399 -15.98 -9.06 38.07
C LYS A 399 -16.09 -10.25 39.01
N ASN A 400 -15.26 -11.27 38.83
CA ASN A 400 -15.23 -12.44 39.73
C ASN A 400 -14.82 -12.06 41.16
N LYS A 401 -13.83 -11.13 41.32
CA LYS A 401 -13.47 -10.61 42.62
C LYS A 401 -14.61 -9.81 43.26
N LEU A 402 -15.36 -9.02 42.49
CA LEU A 402 -16.53 -8.32 42.98
C LEU A 402 -17.59 -9.29 43.48
N ALA A 403 -17.82 -10.39 42.76
CA ALA A 403 -18.78 -11.41 43.14
C ALA A 403 -18.43 -12.11 44.48
N SER A 404 -17.11 -12.28 44.75
CA SER A 404 -16.60 -12.91 45.98
C SER A 404 -16.29 -11.93 47.13
N ALA A 405 -16.44 -10.61 46.92
CA ALA A 405 -16.09 -9.61 47.93
C ALA A 405 -17.03 -9.60 49.14
N GLY A 406 -16.46 -9.75 50.31
CA GLY A 406 -17.20 -9.80 51.59
C GLY A 406 -17.56 -8.43 52.13
N THR A 407 -16.74 -7.41 51.94
CA THR A 407 -16.91 -6.08 52.54
C THR A 407 -17.49 -5.03 51.56
N SER A 408 -18.18 -4.04 52.11
CA SER A 408 -18.70 -2.91 51.27
C SER A 408 -17.59 -2.07 50.67
N VAL A 409 -16.45 -1.94 51.31
CA VAL A 409 -15.26 -1.20 50.85
C VAL A 409 -14.63 -1.94 49.65
N ASP A 410 -14.45 -3.26 49.74
CA ASP A 410 -13.91 -4.05 48.66
C ASP A 410 -14.84 -4.02 47.42
N LYS A 411 -16.15 -4.11 47.65
CA LYS A 411 -17.15 -3.98 46.57
C LYS A 411 -17.08 -2.63 45.86
N ALA A 412 -16.92 -1.52 46.58
CA ALA A 412 -16.78 -0.19 46.01
C ALA A 412 -15.49 -0.11 45.15
N LYS A 413 -14.37 -0.63 45.70
CA LYS A 413 -13.08 -0.66 44.99
C LYS A 413 -13.16 -1.46 43.66
N TYR A 414 -13.74 -2.66 43.69
CA TYR A 414 -13.86 -3.48 42.48
C TYR A 414 -14.84 -2.87 41.47
N LYS A 415 -15.95 -2.24 41.91
CA LYS A 415 -16.86 -1.50 41.01
C LYS A 415 -16.15 -0.40 40.27
N ALA A 416 -15.36 0.44 40.95
CA ALA A 416 -14.59 1.53 40.32
C ALA A 416 -13.56 0.96 39.30
N SER A 417 -12.85 -0.12 39.66
CA SER A 417 -11.92 -0.81 38.74
C SER A 417 -12.62 -1.34 37.49
N ILE A 418 -13.79 -1.96 37.65
CA ILE A 418 -14.60 -2.50 36.55
C ILE A 418 -15.07 -1.37 35.62
N GLU A 419 -15.49 -0.23 36.16
CA GLU A 419 -15.93 0.94 35.36
C GLU A 419 -14.80 1.44 34.45
N VAL A 420 -13.61 1.66 35.02
CA VAL A 420 -12.41 2.10 34.27
C VAL A 420 -12.03 1.08 33.19
N MET A 421 -12.01 -0.22 33.55
CA MET A 421 -11.68 -1.29 32.59
C MET A 421 -12.73 -1.41 31.48
N THR A 422 -14.01 -1.25 31.81
CA THR A 422 -15.10 -1.26 30.82
C THR A 422 -14.94 -0.12 29.82
N GLY A 423 -14.59 1.09 30.31
CA GLY A 423 -14.27 2.22 29.43
C GLY A 423 -13.11 1.92 28.49
N LYS A 424 -12.02 1.36 28.99
CA LYS A 424 -10.86 0.94 28.16
C LYS A 424 -11.23 -0.10 27.11
N VAL A 425 -11.96 -1.15 27.49
CA VAL A 425 -12.44 -2.21 26.58
C VAL A 425 -13.32 -1.61 25.48
N THR A 426 -14.23 -0.69 25.85
CA THR A 426 -15.12 -0.03 24.87
C THR A 426 -14.33 0.81 23.87
N ALA A 427 -13.35 1.59 24.33
CA ALA A 427 -12.50 2.40 23.44
C ALA A 427 -11.68 1.53 22.50
N LEU A 428 -11.03 0.46 23.01
CA LEU A 428 -10.28 -0.48 22.17
C LEU A 428 -11.15 -1.18 21.13
N LYS A 429 -12.39 -1.54 21.48
CA LYS A 429 -13.35 -2.12 20.53
C LYS A 429 -13.70 -1.15 19.40
N ALA A 430 -13.90 0.14 19.72
CA ALA A 430 -14.20 1.16 18.72
C ALA A 430 -13.02 1.40 17.77
N ASP A 431 -11.80 1.50 18.31
CA ASP A 431 -10.58 1.69 17.52
C ASP A 431 -10.30 0.47 16.62
N LEU A 432 -10.48 -0.74 17.14
CA LEU A 432 -10.36 -1.98 16.36
C LEU A 432 -11.40 -2.07 15.26
N ALA A 433 -12.64 -1.66 15.51
CA ALA A 433 -13.70 -1.67 14.50
C ALA A 433 -13.35 -0.72 13.34
N LYS A 434 -12.85 0.49 13.64
CA LYS A 434 -12.39 1.45 12.65
C LYS A 434 -11.21 0.90 11.84
N SER A 435 -10.18 0.41 12.52
CA SER A 435 -9.01 -0.20 11.88
C SER A 435 -9.41 -1.39 11.01
N ASN A 436 -10.32 -2.23 11.48
CA ASN A 436 -10.81 -3.38 10.75
C ASN A 436 -11.50 -2.98 9.43
N ALA A 437 -12.32 -1.93 9.45
CA ALA A 437 -12.97 -1.39 8.26
C ALA A 437 -11.95 -0.85 7.23
N GLU A 438 -10.91 -0.15 7.68
CA GLU A 438 -9.82 0.31 6.80
C GLU A 438 -9.02 -0.88 6.22
N ILE A 439 -8.75 -1.92 7.02
CA ILE A 439 -8.07 -3.15 6.57
C ILE A 439 -8.92 -3.88 5.52
N ASP A 440 -10.24 -4.01 5.75
CA ASP A 440 -11.15 -4.63 4.77
C ASP A 440 -11.14 -3.86 3.45
N ARG A 441 -11.19 -2.53 3.52
CA ARG A 441 -11.06 -1.66 2.35
C ARG A 441 -9.73 -1.88 1.62
N ALA A 442 -8.61 -2.00 2.35
CA ALA A 442 -7.31 -2.28 1.74
C ALA A 442 -7.33 -3.55 0.90
N PHE A 443 -7.94 -4.64 1.40
CA PHE A 443 -8.04 -5.90 0.65
C PHE A 443 -9.01 -5.82 -0.53
N VAL A 444 -10.05 -5.00 -0.46
CA VAL A 444 -10.90 -4.69 -1.63
C VAL A 444 -10.07 -3.98 -2.71
N GLU A 445 -9.24 -3.02 -2.35
CA GLU A 445 -8.37 -2.33 -3.30
C GLU A 445 -7.32 -3.27 -3.90
N TYR A 446 -6.69 -4.14 -3.12
CA TYR A 446 -5.81 -5.19 -3.63
C TYR A 446 -6.51 -6.15 -4.60
N ALA A 447 -7.78 -6.50 -4.36
CA ALA A 447 -8.54 -7.34 -5.28
C ALA A 447 -8.72 -6.66 -6.65
N LYS A 448 -8.96 -5.35 -6.69
CA LYS A 448 -9.00 -4.57 -7.94
C LYS A 448 -7.66 -4.59 -8.67
N VAL A 449 -6.55 -4.45 -7.94
CA VAL A 449 -5.20 -4.55 -8.52
C VAL A 449 -4.99 -5.93 -9.15
N LEU A 450 -5.37 -7.01 -8.46
CA LEU A 450 -5.25 -8.38 -8.97
C LEU A 450 -6.08 -8.64 -10.21
N ASN A 451 -7.25 -8.01 -10.32
CA ASN A 451 -8.07 -8.09 -11.55
C ASN A 451 -7.38 -7.43 -12.76
N LEU A 452 -6.61 -6.37 -12.52
CA LEU A 452 -5.86 -5.64 -13.55
C LEU A 452 -4.48 -6.24 -13.82
N LYS A 453 -3.92 -6.98 -12.85
CA LYS A 453 -2.60 -7.62 -12.88
C LYS A 453 -2.68 -9.07 -12.39
N PRO A 454 -3.46 -9.94 -13.06
CA PRO A 454 -3.59 -11.33 -12.67
C PRO A 454 -2.24 -12.05 -12.79
N GLY A 455 -1.89 -12.84 -11.77
CA GLY A 455 -0.67 -13.67 -11.79
C GLY A 455 0.64 -12.93 -11.43
N ASP A 456 0.60 -11.66 -11.04
CA ASP A 456 1.78 -10.97 -10.51
C ASP A 456 2.19 -11.58 -9.15
N LYS A 457 3.26 -12.39 -9.18
CA LYS A 457 3.72 -13.13 -7.98
C LYS A 457 4.23 -12.22 -6.87
N ALA A 458 4.85 -11.09 -7.21
CA ALA A 458 5.33 -10.13 -6.21
C ALA A 458 4.16 -9.49 -5.47
N LEU A 459 3.13 -9.09 -6.21
CA LEU A 459 1.89 -8.55 -5.66
C LEU A 459 1.15 -9.58 -4.80
N LEU A 460 1.00 -10.83 -5.28
CA LEU A 460 0.38 -11.91 -4.51
C LEU A 460 1.13 -12.17 -3.21
N SER A 461 2.47 -12.15 -3.24
CA SER A 461 3.29 -12.31 -2.03
C SER A 461 3.10 -11.16 -1.04
N GLU A 462 3.04 -9.91 -1.52
CA GLU A 462 2.74 -8.72 -0.71
C GLU A 462 1.37 -8.86 -0.03
N ILE A 463 0.34 -9.23 -0.79
CA ILE A 463 -1.02 -9.40 -0.28
C ILE A 463 -1.10 -10.51 0.77
N ALA A 464 -0.46 -11.67 0.50
CA ALA A 464 -0.43 -12.77 1.46
C ALA A 464 0.28 -12.37 2.77
N SER A 465 1.38 -11.61 2.68
CA SER A 465 2.09 -11.06 3.83
C SER A 465 1.20 -10.12 4.64
N ASN A 466 0.46 -9.23 3.98
CA ASN A 466 -0.46 -8.31 4.64
C ASN A 466 -1.63 -9.04 5.31
N TYR A 467 -2.22 -10.05 4.66
CA TYR A 467 -3.22 -10.92 5.30
C TYR A 467 -2.66 -11.60 6.56
N ASN A 468 -1.41 -12.09 6.50
CA ASN A 468 -0.76 -12.70 7.65
C ASN A 468 -0.50 -11.70 8.78
N THR A 469 -0.06 -10.48 8.47
CA THR A 469 0.12 -9.39 9.45
C THR A 469 -1.15 -9.13 10.25
N PHE A 470 -2.30 -9.16 9.60
CA PHE A 470 -3.60 -8.93 10.25
C PHE A 470 -4.28 -10.23 10.74
N ARG A 471 -3.56 -11.36 10.78
CA ARG A 471 -4.05 -12.68 11.21
C ARG A 471 -5.28 -13.16 10.41
N ARG A 472 -5.42 -12.72 9.16
CA ARG A 472 -6.51 -13.13 8.24
C ARG A 472 -6.07 -14.34 7.42
N TYR A 473 -5.87 -15.46 8.09
CA TYR A 473 -5.22 -16.65 7.54
C TYR A 473 -5.97 -17.28 6.35
N ASP A 474 -7.29 -17.18 6.29
CA ASP A 474 -8.05 -17.63 5.12
C ASP A 474 -7.66 -16.85 3.85
N GLY A 475 -7.45 -15.54 3.97
CA GLY A 475 -6.93 -14.69 2.91
C GLY A 475 -5.51 -15.07 2.49
N VAL A 476 -4.64 -15.43 3.45
CA VAL A 476 -3.29 -15.96 3.19
C VAL A 476 -3.39 -17.20 2.30
N ALA A 477 -4.18 -18.20 2.72
CA ALA A 477 -4.31 -19.45 1.99
C ALA A 477 -4.83 -19.25 0.57
N LYS A 478 -5.93 -18.50 0.41
CA LYS A 478 -6.51 -18.19 -0.92
C LYS A 478 -5.56 -17.45 -1.84
N THR A 479 -4.75 -16.55 -1.29
CA THR A 479 -3.79 -15.78 -2.08
C THR A 479 -2.61 -16.64 -2.53
N LEU A 480 -2.03 -17.42 -1.61
CA LEU A 480 -0.93 -18.33 -1.93
C LEU A 480 -1.34 -19.41 -2.92
N SER A 481 -2.58 -19.91 -2.84
CA SER A 481 -3.10 -20.91 -3.79
C SER A 481 -3.07 -20.42 -5.25
N LYS A 482 -3.20 -19.11 -5.48
CA LYS A 482 -3.09 -18.50 -6.83
C LYS A 482 -1.65 -18.45 -7.35
N MET A 483 -0.65 -18.68 -6.49
CA MET A 483 0.76 -18.67 -6.86
C MET A 483 1.29 -20.05 -7.29
N LEU A 484 0.52 -21.11 -6.98
CA LEU A 484 0.93 -22.48 -7.30
C LEU A 484 1.09 -22.67 -8.80
N ASP A 485 2.21 -23.28 -9.18
CA ASP A 485 2.53 -23.64 -10.56
C ASP A 485 2.43 -25.18 -10.69
N PRO A 486 1.45 -25.70 -11.42
CA PRO A 486 1.28 -27.16 -11.56
C PRO A 486 2.52 -27.90 -12.09
N ALA A 487 3.39 -27.20 -12.82
CA ALA A 487 4.60 -27.77 -13.41
C ALA A 487 5.79 -27.84 -12.45
N LYS A 488 5.66 -27.26 -11.22
CA LYS A 488 6.77 -27.17 -10.27
C LYS A 488 6.51 -27.98 -8.99
N ASP A 489 7.59 -28.18 -8.24
CA ASP A 489 7.43 -28.60 -6.85
C ASP A 489 6.91 -27.44 -6.01
N ASN A 490 5.70 -27.61 -5.48
CA ASN A 490 5.02 -26.60 -4.67
C ASN A 490 4.94 -27.04 -3.19
N THR A 491 5.74 -28.00 -2.74
CA THR A 491 5.62 -28.57 -1.38
C THR A 491 5.67 -27.51 -0.28
N GLU A 492 6.64 -26.58 -0.35
CA GLU A 492 6.76 -25.50 0.65
C GLU A 492 5.58 -24.52 0.60
N ASP A 493 5.11 -24.15 -0.60
CA ASP A 493 3.96 -23.27 -0.72
C ASP A 493 2.67 -23.96 -0.25
N MET A 494 2.49 -25.24 -0.56
CA MET A 494 1.39 -26.03 -0.03
C MET A 494 1.44 -26.16 1.49
N MET A 495 2.64 -26.31 2.09
CA MET A 495 2.80 -26.27 3.55
C MET A 495 2.36 -24.94 4.16
N ARG A 496 2.69 -23.82 3.51
CA ARG A 496 2.25 -22.48 3.94
C ARG A 496 0.73 -22.35 3.86
N ILE A 497 0.13 -22.83 2.77
CA ILE A 497 -1.33 -22.85 2.55
C ILE A 497 -2.02 -23.69 3.61
N GLY A 498 -1.53 -24.91 3.84
CA GLY A 498 -2.08 -25.82 4.86
C GLY A 498 -2.05 -25.21 6.26
N ARG A 499 -0.91 -24.61 6.65
CA ARG A 499 -0.78 -23.89 7.93
C ARG A 499 -1.72 -22.68 8.04
N ALA A 500 -1.93 -21.96 6.93
CA ALA A 500 -2.88 -20.85 6.92
C ALA A 500 -4.33 -21.34 7.12
N TYR A 501 -4.73 -22.43 6.49
CA TYR A 501 -6.04 -23.04 6.74
C TYR A 501 -6.17 -23.58 8.19
N TYR A 502 -5.11 -24.17 8.74
CA TYR A 502 -5.08 -24.60 10.14
C TYR A 502 -5.29 -23.41 11.09
N ASN A 503 -4.56 -22.31 10.89
CA ASN A 503 -4.67 -21.09 11.71
C ASN A 503 -6.03 -20.38 11.54
N SER A 504 -6.74 -20.62 10.44
CA SER A 504 -8.11 -20.14 10.21
C SER A 504 -9.18 -21.13 10.70
N GLU A 505 -8.78 -22.18 11.44
CA GLU A 505 -9.64 -23.23 11.99
C GLU A 505 -10.37 -24.07 10.91
N LYS A 506 -9.96 -23.96 9.65
CA LYS A 506 -10.47 -24.77 8.55
C LYS A 506 -9.76 -26.13 8.49
N TYR A 507 -9.87 -26.89 9.55
CA TYR A 507 -9.09 -28.12 9.78
C TYR A 507 -9.26 -29.17 8.67
N LYS A 508 -10.48 -29.38 8.16
CA LYS A 508 -10.71 -30.34 7.06
C LYS A 508 -9.98 -29.94 5.77
N THR A 509 -9.96 -28.64 5.47
CA THR A 509 -9.25 -28.12 4.30
C THR A 509 -7.73 -28.20 4.51
N ALA A 510 -7.25 -27.89 5.71
CA ALA A 510 -5.85 -28.03 6.08
C ALA A 510 -5.37 -29.49 5.92
N ASP A 511 -6.13 -30.45 6.42
CA ASP A 511 -5.87 -31.89 6.26
C ASP A 511 -5.76 -32.29 4.79
N SER A 512 -6.71 -31.85 3.95
CA SER A 512 -6.69 -32.14 2.51
C SER A 512 -5.41 -31.63 1.84
N VAL A 513 -4.96 -30.43 2.19
CA VAL A 513 -3.73 -29.84 1.63
C VAL A 513 -2.50 -30.60 2.10
N PHE A 514 -2.38 -30.92 3.41
CA PHE A 514 -1.24 -31.67 3.93
C PHE A 514 -1.22 -33.11 3.41
N THR A 515 -2.39 -33.74 3.27
CA THR A 515 -2.50 -35.09 2.67
C THR A 515 -2.04 -35.10 1.21
N ALA A 516 -2.39 -34.09 0.42
CA ALA A 516 -1.88 -33.96 -0.95
C ALA A 516 -0.34 -33.88 -1.00
N ILE A 517 0.30 -33.26 -0.01
CA ILE A 517 1.76 -33.26 0.13
C ILE A 517 2.28 -34.66 0.39
N THR A 518 1.67 -35.43 1.31
CA THR A 518 2.13 -36.78 1.64
C THR A 518 1.94 -37.76 0.49
N VAL A 519 0.98 -37.54 -0.38
CA VAL A 519 0.81 -38.32 -1.61
C VAL A 519 1.95 -38.04 -2.60
N LYS A 520 2.31 -36.77 -2.79
CA LYS A 520 3.38 -36.35 -3.70
C LYS A 520 4.77 -36.64 -3.13
N SER A 521 4.94 -36.50 -1.84
CA SER A 521 6.21 -36.66 -1.12
C SER A 521 6.01 -37.53 0.13
N PRO A 522 5.97 -38.87 -0.02
CA PRO A 522 5.60 -39.80 1.07
C PRO A 522 6.54 -39.81 2.28
N THR A 523 7.75 -39.27 2.15
CA THR A 523 8.75 -39.20 3.22
C THR A 523 8.86 -37.81 3.86
N TYR A 524 8.00 -36.85 3.47
CA TYR A 524 8.05 -35.47 3.98
C TYR A 524 7.37 -35.35 5.35
N ILE A 525 8.12 -35.60 6.39
CA ILE A 525 7.67 -35.67 7.81
C ILE A 525 6.88 -34.45 8.28
N PRO A 526 7.23 -33.19 7.93
CA PRO A 526 6.44 -32.05 8.39
C PRO A 526 4.96 -32.11 8.02
N ALA A 527 4.60 -32.67 6.85
CA ALA A 527 3.19 -32.80 6.48
C ALA A 527 2.42 -33.76 7.40
N TYR A 528 3.03 -34.90 7.75
CA TYR A 528 2.41 -35.86 8.70
C TYR A 528 2.22 -35.24 10.09
N LEU A 529 3.18 -34.45 10.55
CA LEU A 529 3.07 -33.74 11.82
C LEU A 529 1.90 -32.74 11.82
N TRP A 530 1.76 -31.98 10.75
CA TRP A 530 0.66 -31.02 10.62
C TRP A 530 -0.71 -31.70 10.45
N ILE A 531 -0.79 -32.85 9.78
CA ILE A 531 -2.00 -33.70 9.75
C ILE A 531 -2.35 -34.09 11.19
N ALA A 532 -1.42 -34.65 11.94
CA ALA A 532 -1.65 -35.10 13.30
C ALA A 532 -2.09 -33.95 14.23
N ASN A 533 -1.42 -32.80 14.13
CA ASN A 533 -1.79 -31.58 14.88
C ASN A 533 -3.19 -31.09 14.51
N THR A 534 -3.57 -31.17 13.23
CA THR A 534 -4.90 -30.78 12.75
C THR A 534 -5.98 -31.64 13.42
N TYR A 535 -5.80 -32.97 13.46
CA TYR A 535 -6.73 -33.85 14.10
C TYR A 535 -6.73 -33.72 15.64
N SER A 536 -5.60 -33.32 16.24
CA SER A 536 -5.54 -33.00 17.67
C SER A 536 -6.40 -31.79 18.04
N LYS A 537 -6.46 -30.78 17.14
CA LYS A 537 -7.35 -29.61 17.33
C LYS A 537 -8.84 -29.98 17.17
N MET A 538 -9.14 -30.94 16.29
CA MET A 538 -10.52 -31.41 16.09
C MET A 538 -11.05 -32.25 17.23
N ASP A 539 -10.18 -32.79 18.10
CA ASP A 539 -10.50 -33.63 19.24
C ASP A 539 -9.66 -33.19 20.47
N ALA A 540 -9.86 -31.91 20.87
CA ALA A 540 -9.06 -31.29 21.92
C ALA A 540 -9.22 -31.92 23.31
N ASP A 541 -10.35 -32.59 23.59
CA ASP A 541 -10.65 -33.28 24.84
C ASP A 541 -10.28 -34.78 24.84
N PHE A 542 -9.64 -35.23 23.74
CA PHE A 542 -9.14 -36.61 23.58
C PHE A 542 -10.21 -37.72 23.63
N LYS A 543 -11.49 -37.38 23.49
CA LYS A 543 -12.58 -38.38 23.64
C LYS A 543 -12.72 -39.28 22.43
N LEU A 544 -12.53 -38.71 21.21
CA LEU A 544 -12.72 -39.45 19.96
C LEU A 544 -11.45 -40.18 19.51
N GLY A 545 -10.27 -39.79 19.99
CA GLY A 545 -8.98 -40.35 19.59
C GLY A 545 -8.59 -40.13 18.13
N LEU A 546 -9.11 -39.07 17.51
CA LEU A 546 -8.94 -38.81 16.07
C LEU A 546 -7.48 -38.64 15.64
N ALA A 547 -6.66 -37.99 16.46
CA ALA A 547 -5.26 -37.73 16.15
C ALA A 547 -4.34 -38.94 16.42
N LYS A 548 -4.76 -39.90 17.25
CA LYS A 548 -3.95 -41.08 17.60
C LYS A 548 -3.42 -41.81 16.36
N PRO A 549 -4.24 -42.29 15.41
CA PRO A 549 -3.74 -42.99 14.23
C PRO A 549 -2.84 -42.10 13.34
N LYS A 550 -2.99 -40.80 13.38
CA LYS A 550 -2.18 -39.87 12.62
C LYS A 550 -0.78 -39.70 13.19
N PHE A 551 -0.66 -39.63 14.53
CA PHE A 551 0.63 -39.65 15.21
C PHE A 551 1.32 -41.00 15.11
N GLU A 552 0.58 -42.11 15.17
CA GLU A 552 1.14 -43.46 14.93
C GLU A 552 1.71 -43.56 13.50
N LYS A 553 1.01 -43.03 12.49
CA LYS A 553 1.50 -42.98 11.11
C LYS A 553 2.74 -42.10 10.96
N LEU A 554 2.77 -40.93 11.62
CA LEU A 554 3.97 -40.11 11.68
C LEU A 554 5.18 -40.91 12.20
N ILE A 555 5.04 -41.62 13.28
CA ILE A 555 6.12 -42.43 13.84
C ILE A 555 6.57 -43.51 12.86
N GLU A 556 5.62 -44.18 12.20
CA GLU A 556 5.92 -45.21 11.19
C GLU A 556 6.82 -44.69 10.09
N VAL A 557 6.47 -43.50 9.52
CA VAL A 557 7.24 -42.91 8.43
C VAL A 557 8.58 -42.34 8.93
N ALA A 558 8.59 -41.71 10.12
CA ALA A 558 9.77 -41.09 10.69
C ALA A 558 10.88 -42.08 11.12
N LYS A 559 10.55 -43.36 11.30
CA LYS A 559 11.51 -44.43 11.72
C LYS A 559 12.65 -44.63 10.74
N SER A 560 12.49 -44.27 9.46
CA SER A 560 13.53 -44.42 8.44
C SER A 560 14.81 -43.66 8.77
N ASP A 561 14.69 -42.55 9.51
CA ASP A 561 15.80 -41.75 10.06
C ASP A 561 15.33 -41.10 11.37
N SER A 562 15.35 -41.90 12.46
CA SER A 562 14.79 -41.49 13.73
C SER A 562 15.55 -40.35 14.41
N ILE A 563 16.85 -40.22 14.17
CA ILE A 563 17.65 -39.11 14.73
C ILE A 563 17.32 -37.79 14.03
N LYS A 564 17.28 -37.79 12.70
CA LYS A 564 16.89 -36.59 11.91
C LYS A 564 15.46 -36.17 12.25
N ASN A 565 14.55 -37.09 12.40
CA ASN A 565 13.13 -36.88 12.63
C ASN A 565 12.76 -36.83 14.13
N ALA A 566 13.76 -36.87 15.03
CA ALA A 566 13.55 -36.92 16.47
C ALA A 566 12.61 -35.84 17.01
N PRO A 567 12.68 -34.56 16.59
CA PRO A 567 11.73 -33.54 17.05
C PRO A 567 10.25 -33.91 16.79
N ALA A 568 9.94 -34.33 15.56
CA ALA A 568 8.57 -34.74 15.21
C ALA A 568 8.13 -36.02 15.94
N MET A 569 9.05 -36.97 16.14
CA MET A 569 8.78 -38.18 16.95
C MET A 569 8.55 -37.86 18.44
N MET A 570 9.28 -36.88 18.98
CA MET A 570 9.06 -36.38 20.34
C MET A 570 7.65 -35.81 20.53
N ASP A 571 7.20 -34.99 19.58
CA ASP A 571 5.83 -34.45 19.58
C ASP A 571 4.79 -35.59 19.52
N ALA A 572 5.03 -36.57 18.66
CA ALA A 572 4.14 -37.74 18.51
C ALA A 572 4.09 -38.56 19.78
N PHE A 573 5.23 -38.88 20.39
CA PHE A 573 5.28 -39.61 21.64
C PHE A 573 4.61 -38.81 22.79
N GLY A 574 4.82 -37.50 22.83
CA GLY A 574 4.18 -36.59 23.78
C GLY A 574 2.65 -36.67 23.71
N TYR A 575 2.10 -36.51 22.51
CA TYR A 575 0.66 -36.60 22.30
C TYR A 575 0.12 -37.99 22.70
N LEU A 576 0.74 -39.06 22.20
CA LEU A 576 0.27 -40.43 22.44
C LEU A 576 0.38 -40.80 23.91
N SER A 577 1.45 -40.39 24.60
CA SER A 577 1.58 -40.57 26.04
C SER A 577 0.44 -39.89 26.78
N TYR A 578 0.20 -38.61 26.48
CA TYR A 578 -0.85 -37.83 27.12
C TYR A 578 -2.24 -38.40 26.83
N TYR A 579 -2.52 -38.77 25.57
CA TYR A 579 -3.76 -39.41 25.15
C TYR A 579 -4.02 -40.68 25.97
N HIS A 580 -3.03 -41.57 26.12
CA HIS A 580 -3.19 -42.79 26.89
C HIS A 580 -3.32 -42.53 28.38
N MET A 581 -2.66 -41.55 28.93
CA MET A 581 -2.80 -41.13 30.32
C MET A 581 -4.22 -40.62 30.62
N MET A 582 -4.78 -39.77 29.74
CA MET A 582 -6.15 -39.24 29.89
C MET A 582 -7.21 -40.31 29.79
N ASN A 583 -6.94 -41.38 29.04
CA ASN A 583 -7.80 -42.56 28.93
C ASN A 583 -7.45 -43.69 29.95
N ASN A 584 -6.72 -43.35 31.01
CA ASN A 584 -6.32 -44.26 32.13
C ASN A 584 -5.50 -45.48 31.65
N ASN A 585 -4.91 -45.44 30.46
CA ASN A 585 -4.00 -46.49 30.00
C ASN A 585 -2.56 -46.16 30.35
N PHE A 586 -2.25 -46.23 31.63
CA PHE A 586 -0.97 -45.82 32.19
C PHE A 586 0.22 -46.64 31.67
N SER A 587 0.01 -47.93 31.38
CA SER A 587 1.04 -48.80 30.82
C SER A 587 1.50 -48.29 29.42
N ARG A 588 0.56 -48.01 28.51
CA ARG A 588 0.88 -47.49 27.19
C ARG A 588 1.43 -46.08 27.24
N SER A 589 0.94 -45.24 28.14
CA SER A 589 1.49 -43.91 28.37
C SER A 589 2.97 -43.96 28.71
N LYS A 590 3.37 -44.84 29.67
CA LYS A 590 4.79 -45.03 30.04
C LYS A 590 5.64 -45.59 28.89
N ASP A 591 5.10 -46.51 28.09
CA ASP A 591 5.82 -47.02 26.93
C ASP A 591 6.26 -45.88 25.98
N TYR A 592 5.38 -44.95 25.67
CA TYR A 592 5.75 -43.81 24.82
C TYR A 592 6.75 -42.85 25.50
N TYR A 593 6.64 -42.61 26.81
CA TYR A 593 7.64 -41.82 27.54
C TYR A 593 9.01 -42.51 27.58
N ASN A 594 9.04 -43.84 27.71
CA ASN A 594 10.29 -44.61 27.60
C ASN A 594 10.90 -44.51 26.20
N ARG A 595 10.08 -44.46 25.14
CA ARG A 595 10.58 -44.22 23.76
C ARG A 595 11.18 -42.82 23.62
N MET A 596 10.65 -41.80 24.32
CA MET A 596 11.30 -40.48 24.38
C MET A 596 12.69 -40.55 24.99
N VAL A 597 12.80 -41.24 26.15
CA VAL A 597 14.10 -41.38 26.84
C VAL A 597 15.14 -42.04 25.95
N ASN A 598 14.74 -43.02 25.14
CA ASN A 598 15.63 -43.84 24.32
C ASN A 598 15.79 -43.34 22.86
N LEU A 599 15.09 -42.27 22.46
CA LEU A 599 15.07 -41.79 21.06
C LEU A 599 16.45 -41.30 20.62
N ASP A 600 17.11 -40.51 21.44
CA ASP A 600 18.48 -40.06 21.27
C ASP A 600 19.26 -40.17 22.58
N PRO A 601 20.15 -41.19 22.72
CA PRO A 601 20.91 -41.39 23.94
C PRO A 601 21.80 -40.22 24.38
N ASN A 602 22.14 -39.32 23.49
CA ASN A 602 22.99 -38.16 23.75
C ASN A 602 22.18 -36.91 24.11
N ASN A 603 20.88 -36.90 23.87
CA ASN A 603 20.03 -35.74 24.09
C ASN A 603 19.46 -35.73 25.52
N LYS A 604 20.08 -34.90 26.38
CA LYS A 604 19.65 -34.74 27.79
C LYS A 604 18.23 -34.21 27.90
N GLU A 605 17.79 -33.34 27.02
CA GLU A 605 16.45 -32.74 27.07
C GLU A 605 15.37 -33.79 26.82
N TYR A 606 15.57 -34.69 25.86
CA TYR A 606 14.61 -35.77 25.56
C TYR A 606 14.50 -36.74 26.75
N LYS A 607 15.62 -37.09 27.38
CA LYS A 607 15.63 -37.90 28.59
C LYS A 607 14.87 -37.25 29.75
N ILE A 608 15.13 -35.97 29.99
CA ILE A 608 14.44 -35.19 31.02
C ILE A 608 12.94 -35.18 30.78
N LYS A 609 12.49 -34.83 29.56
CA LYS A 609 11.06 -34.84 29.18
C LYS A 609 10.42 -36.21 29.38
N GLY A 610 11.09 -37.26 28.95
CA GLY A 610 10.59 -38.65 29.13
C GLY A 610 10.47 -39.02 30.59
N TYR A 611 11.48 -38.75 31.44
CA TYR A 611 11.42 -39.06 32.89
C TYR A 611 10.40 -38.19 33.63
N ILE A 612 10.18 -36.93 33.26
CA ILE A 612 9.08 -36.12 33.79
C ILE A 612 7.75 -36.82 33.52
N GLY A 613 7.55 -37.28 32.28
CA GLY A 613 6.32 -37.98 31.90
C GLY A 613 6.13 -39.29 32.66
N ILE A 614 7.17 -40.12 32.79
CA ILE A 614 7.13 -41.37 33.55
C ILE A 614 6.75 -41.09 35.02
N GLY A 615 7.44 -40.13 35.67
CA GLY A 615 7.14 -39.73 37.04
C GLY A 615 5.70 -39.23 37.19
N SER A 616 5.21 -38.44 36.26
CA SER A 616 3.83 -37.92 36.28
C SER A 616 2.79 -39.02 36.12
N VAL A 617 3.02 -40.01 35.25
CA VAL A 617 2.12 -41.16 35.08
C VAL A 617 2.11 -42.01 36.32
N GLU A 618 3.27 -42.30 36.93
CA GLU A 618 3.34 -43.07 38.18
C GLU A 618 2.61 -42.35 39.33
N LEU A 619 2.79 -41.04 39.46
CA LEU A 619 2.05 -40.24 40.45
C LEU A 619 0.54 -40.28 40.20
N ARG A 620 0.10 -40.15 38.95
CA ARG A 620 -1.33 -40.25 38.62
C ARG A 620 -1.89 -41.63 38.86
N SER A 621 -1.10 -42.66 38.66
CA SER A 621 -1.50 -44.05 38.94
C SER A 621 -1.79 -44.31 40.43
N THR A 622 -1.25 -43.53 41.37
CA THR A 622 -1.56 -43.61 42.80
C THR A 622 -3.06 -43.40 43.10
N SER A 623 -3.75 -42.58 42.24
CA SER A 623 -5.19 -42.33 42.42
C SER A 623 -6.07 -43.52 42.04
N SER A 624 -5.55 -44.49 41.29
CA SER A 624 -6.26 -45.73 40.95
C SER A 624 -6.21 -46.77 42.07
N GLU A 625 -5.31 -46.59 43.05
CA GLU A 625 -5.09 -47.53 44.14
C GLU A 625 -5.97 -47.20 45.32
N LYS A 626 -6.67 -48.25 45.82
CA LYS A 626 -7.63 -48.13 46.95
C LYS A 626 -6.95 -48.08 48.29
N THR A 627 -5.76 -48.69 48.43
CA THR A 627 -5.03 -48.76 49.67
C THR A 627 -3.78 -47.92 49.71
N ASN A 628 -3.39 -47.46 50.87
CA ASN A 628 -2.15 -46.68 51.03
C ASN A 628 -0.91 -47.51 50.68
N GLU A 629 -0.89 -48.78 51.04
CA GLU A 629 0.18 -49.72 50.72
C GLU A 629 0.30 -49.95 49.22
N GLY A 630 -0.84 -50.03 48.51
CA GLY A 630 -0.86 -50.17 47.05
C GLY A 630 -0.29 -48.98 46.31
N ARG A 631 -0.27 -47.80 46.94
CA ARG A 631 0.31 -46.55 46.34
C ARG A 631 1.83 -46.52 46.44
N LEU A 632 2.46 -47.13 47.41
CA LEU A 632 3.90 -47.05 47.64
C LEU A 632 4.76 -47.50 46.43
N PRO A 633 4.46 -48.55 45.69
CA PRO A 633 5.22 -48.98 44.56
C PRO A 633 5.22 -47.89 43.42
N TYR A 634 4.10 -47.17 43.24
CA TYR A 634 4.02 -46.10 42.24
C TYR A 634 4.84 -44.90 42.67
N LEU A 635 4.81 -44.51 43.96
CA LEU A 635 5.64 -43.42 44.50
C LEU A 635 7.12 -43.73 44.36
N SER A 636 7.54 -44.97 44.67
CA SER A 636 8.94 -45.39 44.49
C SER A 636 9.40 -45.29 43.05
N ARG A 637 8.57 -45.71 42.07
CA ARG A 637 8.92 -45.57 40.66
C ARG A 637 8.90 -44.11 40.17
N ALA A 638 8.01 -43.26 40.70
CA ALA A 638 8.03 -41.83 40.41
C ALA A 638 9.29 -41.18 40.97
N LEU A 639 9.68 -41.52 42.19
CA LEU A 639 10.91 -41.06 42.83
C LEU A 639 12.15 -41.43 42.01
N ASP A 640 12.25 -42.69 41.52
CA ASP A 640 13.31 -43.15 40.65
C ASP A 640 13.40 -42.31 39.37
N ALA A 641 12.24 -42.02 38.72
CA ALA A 641 12.20 -41.20 37.53
C ALA A 641 12.72 -39.75 37.77
N TYR A 642 12.27 -39.09 38.83
CA TYR A 642 12.73 -37.76 39.18
C TYR A 642 14.19 -37.74 39.62
N ASN A 643 14.70 -38.75 40.30
CA ASN A 643 16.12 -38.87 40.63
C ASN A 643 16.99 -39.04 39.39
N LYS A 644 16.53 -39.76 38.37
CA LYS A 644 17.21 -39.82 37.05
C LYS A 644 17.31 -38.44 36.38
N ILE A 645 16.31 -37.56 36.56
CA ILE A 645 16.40 -36.19 36.11
C ILE A 645 17.50 -35.45 36.87
N LEU A 646 17.54 -35.57 38.21
CA LEU A 646 18.54 -34.91 39.04
C LEU A 646 19.96 -35.44 38.80
N ALA A 647 20.12 -36.68 38.34
CA ALA A 647 21.40 -37.23 37.89
C ALA A 647 21.86 -36.58 36.55
N ILE A 648 20.95 -36.15 35.69
CA ILE A 648 21.24 -35.45 34.40
C ILE A 648 21.45 -33.95 34.62
N ASP A 649 20.58 -33.35 35.46
CA ASP A 649 20.57 -31.93 35.81
C ASP A 649 20.31 -31.77 37.33
N PRO A 650 21.37 -31.69 38.16
CA PRO A 650 21.25 -31.52 39.59
C PRO A 650 20.59 -30.22 40.04
N THR A 651 20.44 -29.23 39.12
CA THR A 651 19.85 -27.92 39.40
C THR A 651 18.35 -27.86 39.12
N ASN A 652 17.77 -28.90 38.55
CA ASN A 652 16.36 -28.95 38.14
C ASN A 652 15.38 -28.75 39.30
N ALA A 653 14.88 -27.54 39.44
CA ALA A 653 14.01 -27.14 40.54
C ALA A 653 12.67 -27.91 40.55
N ALA A 654 12.13 -28.20 39.36
CA ALA A 654 10.86 -28.95 39.23
C ALA A 654 11.02 -30.38 39.72
N ALA A 655 12.11 -31.06 39.35
CA ALA A 655 12.39 -32.41 39.83
C ALA A 655 12.62 -32.45 41.34
N LYS A 656 13.37 -31.51 41.91
CA LYS A 656 13.55 -31.36 43.36
C LYS A 656 12.23 -31.18 44.08
N GLY A 657 11.35 -30.32 43.55
CA GLY A 657 10.01 -30.12 44.11
C GLY A 657 9.18 -31.40 44.13
N GLN A 658 9.24 -32.20 43.07
CA GLN A 658 8.53 -33.46 42.99
C GLN A 658 9.09 -34.54 43.93
N VAL A 659 10.41 -34.62 44.07
CA VAL A 659 11.07 -35.52 45.03
C VAL A 659 10.62 -35.19 46.47
N ASN A 660 10.63 -33.91 46.84
CA ASN A 660 10.17 -33.51 48.19
C ASN A 660 8.68 -33.82 48.37
N TYR A 661 7.85 -33.56 47.38
CA TYR A 661 6.42 -33.92 47.41
C TYR A 661 6.22 -35.43 47.62
N ILE A 662 6.94 -36.28 46.92
CA ILE A 662 6.84 -37.74 47.03
C ILE A 662 7.23 -38.18 48.44
N HIS A 663 8.33 -37.67 49.02
CA HIS A 663 8.72 -37.99 50.38
C HIS A 663 7.69 -37.54 51.43
N GLU A 664 7.10 -36.35 51.26
CA GLU A 664 6.01 -35.89 52.11
C GLU A 664 4.81 -36.85 52.00
N PHE A 665 4.48 -37.31 50.78
CA PHE A 665 3.38 -38.23 50.52
C PHE A 665 3.60 -39.60 51.18
N GLU A 666 4.80 -40.18 51.03
CA GLU A 666 5.17 -41.45 51.69
C GLU A 666 5.12 -41.33 53.21
N ALA A 667 5.59 -40.22 53.77
CA ALA A 667 5.54 -40.00 55.22
C ALA A 667 4.11 -39.92 55.76
N GLN A 668 3.17 -39.39 55.00
CA GLN A 668 1.76 -39.28 55.30
C GLN A 668 1.11 -40.71 55.28
N ILE A 669 1.44 -41.49 54.24
CA ILE A 669 0.98 -42.91 54.17
C ILE A 669 1.45 -43.69 55.37
N LYS A 670 2.73 -43.59 55.76
CA LYS A 670 3.30 -44.26 56.93
C LYS A 670 2.63 -43.89 58.27
N LYS A 671 2.04 -42.64 58.29
CA LYS A 671 1.24 -42.17 59.44
C LYS A 671 -0.23 -42.61 59.38
N GLY A 672 -0.61 -43.42 58.42
CA GLY A 672 -2.00 -43.86 58.22
C GLY A 672 -2.93 -42.77 57.65
N ILE A 673 -2.35 -41.67 57.17
CA ILE A 673 -3.07 -40.52 56.52
C ILE A 673 -3.14 -40.77 55.04
N ASN A 674 -4.33 -40.72 54.46
CA ASN A 674 -4.45 -40.67 52.98
C ASN A 674 -4.26 -39.24 52.47
N PRO A 675 -3.16 -38.92 51.79
CA PRO A 675 -2.84 -37.55 51.40
C PRO A 675 -3.74 -37.04 50.27
N ASN A 676 -4.44 -37.90 49.57
CA ASN A 676 -5.44 -37.48 48.56
C ASN A 676 -6.85 -37.38 49.13
N GLU A 677 -7.05 -37.69 50.42
CA GLU A 677 -8.33 -37.63 51.06
C GLU A 677 -8.56 -36.25 51.70
N ILE A 678 -9.71 -35.66 51.42
CA ILE A 678 -10.23 -34.52 52.15
C ILE A 678 -11.41 -34.91 53.00
N ARG A 679 -11.55 -34.25 54.14
CA ARG A 679 -12.68 -34.42 55.04
C ARG A 679 -13.07 -33.10 55.69
N GLY A 680 -14.30 -33.04 56.18
CA GLY A 680 -14.75 -31.81 56.83
C GLY A 680 -16.23 -31.85 57.16
N VAL A 681 -16.72 -30.72 57.62
CA VAL A 681 -18.12 -30.50 57.95
C VAL A 681 -18.64 -29.26 57.23
N VAL A 682 -19.81 -29.37 56.63
CA VAL A 682 -20.53 -28.24 56.06
C VAL A 682 -21.68 -27.86 57.01
N SER A 683 -21.73 -26.57 57.41
CA SER A 683 -22.75 -26.02 58.28
C SER A 683 -23.35 -24.73 57.72
N ASN A 684 -24.44 -24.23 58.25
CA ASN A 684 -24.93 -22.88 58.04
C ASN A 684 -24.24 -21.88 59.00
N ALA A 685 -24.52 -20.58 58.83
CA ALA A 685 -23.95 -19.52 59.63
C ALA A 685 -24.29 -19.63 61.18
N SER A 686 -25.31 -20.41 61.55
CA SER A 686 -25.68 -20.70 62.95
C SER A 686 -25.03 -21.99 63.49
N GLY A 687 -24.09 -22.62 62.72
CA GLY A 687 -23.41 -23.83 63.12
C GLY A 687 -24.22 -25.12 62.93
N GLN A 688 -25.43 -25.05 62.36
CA GLN A 688 -26.25 -26.26 62.14
C GLN A 688 -25.69 -27.02 60.91
N PRO A 689 -25.51 -28.36 60.98
CA PRO A 689 -25.04 -29.16 59.88
C PRO A 689 -25.94 -29.04 58.64
N LEU A 690 -25.31 -28.98 57.43
CA LEU A 690 -26.01 -29.02 56.17
C LEU A 690 -25.85 -30.37 55.50
N PRO A 691 -26.88 -31.28 55.62
CA PRO A 691 -26.85 -32.54 54.95
C PRO A 691 -27.02 -32.40 53.45
N TYR A 692 -26.42 -33.31 52.70
CA TYR A 692 -26.45 -33.38 51.22
C TYR A 692 -25.90 -32.12 50.54
N ALA A 693 -25.03 -31.36 51.20
CA ALA A 693 -24.25 -30.33 50.53
C ALA A 693 -23.30 -31.01 49.52
N SER A 694 -23.23 -30.46 48.31
CA SER A 694 -22.30 -30.92 47.27
C SER A 694 -20.90 -30.33 47.50
N ILE A 695 -19.90 -31.20 47.55
CA ILE A 695 -18.48 -30.85 47.64
C ILE A 695 -17.81 -31.37 46.37
N ARG A 696 -17.48 -30.44 45.45
CA ARG A 696 -16.90 -30.76 44.17
C ARG A 696 -15.50 -30.17 44.05
N VAL A 697 -14.61 -30.88 43.37
CA VAL A 697 -13.30 -30.37 42.99
C VAL A 697 -13.42 -29.64 41.64
N LYS A 698 -13.00 -28.37 41.59
CA LYS A 698 -13.08 -27.54 40.40
C LYS A 698 -12.33 -28.21 39.26
N ASP A 699 -12.90 -28.13 38.05
CA ASP A 699 -12.33 -28.66 36.79
C ASP A 699 -12.06 -30.18 36.79
N THR A 700 -12.72 -30.94 37.67
CA THR A 700 -12.64 -32.40 37.72
C THR A 700 -14.04 -33.02 37.86
N ALA A 701 -14.13 -34.35 37.69
CA ALA A 701 -15.34 -35.14 37.97
C ALA A 701 -15.48 -35.56 39.43
N ALA A 702 -14.56 -35.17 40.33
CA ALA A 702 -14.58 -35.59 41.72
C ALA A 702 -15.60 -34.79 42.54
N GLU A 703 -16.63 -35.46 43.02
CA GLU A 703 -17.72 -34.88 43.81
C GLU A 703 -18.14 -35.86 44.94
N ASN A 704 -18.57 -35.29 46.04
CA ASN A 704 -19.19 -36.02 47.14
C ASN A 704 -20.33 -35.19 47.77
N LEU A 705 -21.19 -35.83 48.50
CA LEU A 705 -22.25 -35.20 49.31
C LEU A 705 -21.97 -35.34 50.78
N SER A 706 -22.27 -34.31 51.58
CA SER A 706 -22.21 -34.43 53.02
C SER A 706 -23.31 -35.37 53.54
N ASN A 707 -23.01 -36.08 54.60
CA ASN A 707 -23.94 -36.97 55.29
C ASN A 707 -24.98 -36.20 56.15
N GLY A 708 -25.86 -36.94 56.89
CA GLY A 708 -26.89 -36.35 57.77
C GLY A 708 -26.36 -35.43 58.87
N LYS A 709 -25.07 -35.48 59.20
CA LYS A 709 -24.36 -34.65 60.17
C LYS A 709 -23.56 -33.52 59.51
N GLY A 710 -23.73 -33.31 58.18
CA GLY A 710 -22.98 -32.36 57.42
C GLY A 710 -21.53 -32.78 57.16
N GLU A 711 -21.12 -33.97 57.51
CA GLU A 711 -19.73 -34.46 57.36
C GLU A 711 -19.52 -34.98 55.93
N PHE A 712 -18.31 -34.74 55.38
CA PHE A 712 -17.87 -35.32 54.12
C PHE A 712 -16.45 -35.90 54.24
N LYS A 713 -16.18 -36.90 53.41
CA LYS A 713 -14.89 -37.57 53.33
C LYS A 713 -14.78 -38.26 51.98
N PHE A 714 -13.85 -37.83 51.11
CA PHE A 714 -13.61 -38.49 49.82
C PHE A 714 -12.21 -38.15 49.27
N GLU A 715 -11.78 -38.96 48.33
CA GLU A 715 -10.50 -38.74 47.64
C GLU A 715 -10.63 -37.76 46.48
N ILE A 716 -9.65 -36.89 46.36
CA ILE A 716 -9.56 -35.91 45.30
C ILE A 716 -8.38 -36.22 44.36
N PRO A 717 -8.47 -35.83 43.07
CA PRO A 717 -7.37 -35.96 42.14
C PRO A 717 -6.14 -35.16 42.58
N GLN A 718 -4.97 -35.67 42.26
CA GLN A 718 -3.72 -34.97 42.53
C GLN A 718 -3.65 -33.67 41.77
N GLY A 719 -3.12 -32.63 42.38
CA GLY A 719 -3.03 -31.28 41.76
C GLY A 719 -4.32 -30.48 41.84
N SER A 720 -5.35 -30.99 42.57
CA SER A 720 -6.57 -30.24 42.84
C SER A 720 -6.27 -28.99 43.67
N GLU A 721 -6.74 -27.83 43.24
CA GLU A 721 -6.43 -26.54 43.86
C GLU A 721 -7.62 -25.92 44.60
N ILE A 722 -8.85 -26.18 44.15
CA ILE A 722 -10.06 -25.50 44.62
C ILE A 722 -11.18 -26.52 44.87
N LEU A 723 -11.86 -26.39 46.03
CA LEU A 723 -13.14 -27.03 46.31
C LEU A 723 -14.28 -26.06 46.05
N ILE A 724 -15.33 -26.54 45.39
CA ILE A 724 -16.60 -25.82 45.24
C ILE A 724 -17.61 -26.52 46.17
N ILE A 725 -18.12 -25.77 47.14
CA ILE A 725 -19.08 -26.30 48.13
C ILE A 725 -20.41 -25.55 47.97
N SER A 726 -21.49 -26.29 47.76
CA SER A 726 -22.82 -25.73 47.55
C SER A 726 -23.91 -26.53 48.29
N ALA A 727 -24.95 -25.87 48.74
CA ALA A 727 -26.14 -26.47 49.29
C ALA A 727 -27.40 -25.72 48.86
N LYS A 728 -28.51 -26.39 48.70
CA LYS A 728 -29.77 -25.77 48.26
C LYS A 728 -30.22 -24.67 49.23
N GLY A 729 -30.37 -23.46 48.73
CA GLY A 729 -30.76 -22.28 49.52
C GLY A 729 -29.58 -21.51 50.14
N TYR A 730 -28.35 -21.90 49.83
CA TYR A 730 -27.12 -21.25 50.31
C TYR A 730 -26.21 -20.79 49.14
N LYS A 731 -25.38 -19.78 49.40
CA LYS A 731 -24.41 -19.33 48.42
C LYS A 731 -23.28 -20.34 48.28
N THR A 732 -22.94 -20.65 47.03
CA THR A 732 -21.80 -21.49 46.69
C THR A 732 -20.49 -20.82 47.12
N GLN A 733 -19.58 -21.60 47.71
CA GLN A 733 -18.27 -21.11 48.14
C GLN A 733 -17.15 -21.90 47.46
N GLU A 734 -16.15 -21.17 46.94
CA GLU A 734 -14.89 -21.74 46.45
C GLU A 734 -13.82 -21.61 47.53
N ILE A 735 -13.14 -22.72 47.85
CA ILE A 735 -12.15 -22.79 48.92
C ILE A 735 -10.85 -23.39 48.38
N PRO A 736 -9.69 -22.77 48.59
CA PRO A 736 -8.41 -23.35 48.18
C PRO A 736 -8.11 -24.62 48.96
N ILE A 737 -7.60 -25.62 48.28
CA ILE A 737 -7.17 -26.87 48.88
C ILE A 737 -5.84 -26.65 49.58
N THR A 738 -5.84 -26.83 50.92
CA THR A 738 -4.68 -26.61 51.79
C THR A 738 -4.03 -27.90 52.22
N LYS A 739 -2.84 -27.83 52.79
CA LYS A 739 -2.12 -29.00 53.31
C LYS A 739 -2.86 -29.69 54.47
N SER A 740 -3.75 -28.98 55.16
CA SER A 740 -4.49 -29.58 56.32
C SER A 740 -5.51 -30.62 55.91
N ARG A 741 -6.02 -30.59 54.68
CA ARG A 741 -7.03 -31.50 54.14
C ARG A 741 -8.32 -31.63 54.95
N VAL A 742 -8.51 -30.78 55.95
CA VAL A 742 -9.69 -30.72 56.81
C VAL A 742 -10.40 -29.37 56.62
N TYR A 743 -11.69 -29.41 56.29
CA TYR A 743 -12.47 -28.22 55.94
C TYR A 743 -13.76 -28.15 56.73
N ASN A 744 -13.83 -27.22 57.65
CA ASN A 744 -15.08 -26.88 58.32
C ASN A 744 -15.62 -25.60 57.67
N VAL A 745 -16.69 -25.77 56.87
CA VAL A 745 -17.19 -24.70 55.99
C VAL A 745 -18.57 -24.26 56.45
N SER A 746 -18.73 -22.96 56.66
CA SER A 746 -20.01 -22.34 56.96
C SER A 746 -20.55 -21.60 55.75
N LEU A 747 -21.69 -22.06 55.22
CA LEU A 747 -22.34 -21.42 54.06
C LEU A 747 -23.32 -20.32 54.50
N ALA A 748 -23.24 -19.17 53.86
CA ALA A 748 -24.22 -18.09 54.04
C ALA A 748 -25.44 -18.32 53.12
N GLN A 749 -26.62 -17.92 53.60
CA GLN A 749 -27.85 -17.91 52.81
C GLN A 749 -27.83 -16.89 51.68
#